data_bed7f400edcd1dc852f0b551ca7ee654
#
_entry.id   bed7f400edcd1dc852f0b551ca7ee654
#
_cell.length_a   1.000
_cell.length_b   1.000
_cell.length_c   1.000
_cell.angle_alpha   90.00
_cell.angle_beta   90.00
_cell.angle_gamma   90.00
#
_symmetry.space_group_name_H-M   'P 1'
#
loop_
_entity.id
_entity.type
_entity.pdbx_description
1 polymer ?
#
loop_
_entity_poly.entity_id
_entity_poly.type
_entity_poly.pdbx_seq_one_letter_code
_entity_poly.pdbx_strand_id
1 'polypeptide(L)'
;MAQHAEWNHEQAHLDETLQIVKNEREKAEADLGIVGGNDRMIQVIDDGSDDALVAQFVTRMKLRGLHQLRLSEKQPYFARLDFTPDAGAPVFGDLKPGVNSATYIGRWGVLQTPEYRVRVADWRSPVANLYYSGQVGRVSYEAPDGRVEGELTLKRMFTIGQGRLEGMQDTGLVGQEKFLTEALSQVTTARLREVVTTIQAEQNTVIRYDPMLPLCVQGVAGSGKTTIALHRIAWILYRLQKTVAPQQLLILAPNPLFLSYISRVLPDLGVNEVRQTTFAGLCQRLMGKRMPKLSQSARLSERLLMNKPARDALDDVLKRKGALSLRGQISRFLTEWEKSCIPGQDVKLGERVLISTEELRRFYLTDFRHFPLEVRVGEVRKVVVTRLKKAVEAASERLERTVEERLDALLRSMPDGPERRARARKLFDARDERLAQMKERQKTFLKEYDALWGSMDLLAVYAAFWRDMAARDAANLPVLEATLPALAKKRAVPEDLPALLLLASGLYGLKRTDIKHVVIDEAQDVSPLQVNALREVFRHDAFTLVGDLCQGIYGDEGLRSWEDIGQGIFGQSPEVARLSTAYRSTVEIMEVAFSVMGRHPVLGAGIAKPVLRHGKKPTLAVAATDRDRVAGIIRTVQGWLREGYAGIAVIAKTEKAARALHQAVVREIPQARHVTQGDDCFEGGVQVMDASLVKGLEFDCVAVSDADALTYPDERFYAKLFYVLCTRPLHRLKFACVGEPARHLENAPVERENEEGR
;
A
#
# COMPACT_ATOMS: atom_id res chain seq x y z
N MET A 1 -24.73 -16.79 -36.80
CA MET A 1 -23.64 -15.93 -37.30
C MET A 1 -22.86 -16.71 -38.33
N ALA A 2 -22.48 -16.09 -39.46
CA ALA A 2 -21.63 -16.77 -40.45
C ALA A 2 -20.28 -17.07 -39.81
N GLN A 3 -19.80 -18.31 -39.92
CA GLN A 3 -18.51 -18.74 -39.38
C GLN A 3 -17.40 -17.98 -40.12
N HIS A 4 -16.40 -17.45 -39.42
CA HIS A 4 -15.29 -16.72 -40.00
C HIS A 4 -14.53 -17.57 -41.03
N ALA A 5 -14.07 -17.00 -42.12
CA ALA A 5 -13.42 -17.75 -43.22
C ALA A 5 -12.19 -18.56 -42.75
N GLU A 6 -11.44 -18.09 -41.79
CA GLU A 6 -10.22 -18.73 -41.23
C GLU A 6 -10.49 -19.61 -40.02
N TRP A 7 -11.75 -19.86 -39.65
CA TRP A 7 -12.10 -20.61 -38.42
C TRP A 7 -11.39 -21.97 -38.33
N ASN A 8 -11.43 -22.76 -39.40
CA ASN A 8 -10.81 -24.08 -39.39
C ASN A 8 -9.30 -24.07 -39.24
N HIS A 9 -8.64 -23.04 -39.80
CA HIS A 9 -7.21 -22.83 -39.65
C HIS A 9 -6.85 -22.49 -38.19
N GLU A 10 -7.57 -21.58 -37.57
CA GLU A 10 -7.33 -21.19 -36.17
C GLU A 10 -7.69 -22.32 -35.19
N GLN A 11 -8.73 -23.12 -35.46
CA GLN A 11 -9.05 -24.30 -34.66
C GLN A 11 -7.91 -25.33 -34.73
N ALA A 12 -7.38 -25.62 -35.93
CA ALA A 12 -6.27 -26.54 -36.10
C ALA A 12 -4.99 -26.03 -35.35
N HIS A 13 -4.70 -24.72 -35.40
CA HIS A 13 -3.61 -24.13 -34.66
C HIS A 13 -3.81 -24.23 -33.15
N LEU A 14 -5.07 -24.06 -32.67
CA LEU A 14 -5.41 -24.20 -31.27
C LEU A 14 -5.16 -25.65 -30.79
N ASP A 15 -5.62 -26.62 -31.57
CA ASP A 15 -5.47 -28.05 -31.25
C ASP A 15 -3.97 -28.44 -31.18
N GLU A 16 -3.16 -27.97 -32.13
CA GLU A 16 -1.70 -28.17 -32.12
C GLU A 16 -1.06 -27.54 -30.89
N THR A 17 -1.45 -26.27 -30.55
CA THR A 17 -0.91 -25.55 -29.40
C THR A 17 -1.28 -26.26 -28.09
N LEU A 18 -2.52 -26.75 -27.97
CA LEU A 18 -2.96 -27.51 -26.78
C LEU A 18 -2.18 -28.81 -26.63
N GLN A 19 -1.86 -29.47 -27.74
CA GLN A 19 -1.04 -30.69 -27.69
C GLN A 19 0.39 -30.37 -27.22
N ILE A 20 0.98 -29.26 -27.67
CA ILE A 20 2.29 -28.78 -27.19
C ILE A 20 2.23 -28.48 -25.69
N VAL A 21 1.24 -27.70 -25.23
CA VAL A 21 1.05 -27.37 -23.81
C VAL A 21 0.95 -28.63 -22.96
N LYS A 22 0.18 -29.61 -23.41
CA LYS A 22 0.03 -30.93 -22.75
C LYS A 22 1.37 -31.65 -22.64
N ASN A 23 2.11 -31.73 -23.74
CA ASN A 23 3.41 -32.40 -23.78
C ASN A 23 4.42 -31.72 -22.82
N GLU A 24 4.49 -30.37 -22.82
CA GLU A 24 5.37 -29.63 -21.92
C GLU A 24 4.94 -29.77 -20.46
N ARG A 25 3.63 -29.86 -20.18
CA ARG A 25 3.12 -30.14 -18.84
C ARG A 25 3.54 -31.51 -18.35
N GLU A 26 3.38 -32.54 -19.19
CA GLU A 26 3.75 -33.92 -18.86
C GLU A 26 5.25 -34.07 -18.60
N LYS A 27 6.10 -33.36 -19.37
CA LYS A 27 7.54 -33.25 -19.11
C LYS A 27 7.82 -32.59 -17.75
N ALA A 28 7.15 -31.44 -17.47
CA ALA A 28 7.33 -30.73 -16.22
C ALA A 28 6.86 -31.56 -15.00
N GLU A 29 5.78 -32.32 -15.13
CA GLU A 29 5.30 -33.26 -14.10
C GLU A 29 6.30 -34.40 -13.87
N ALA A 30 6.86 -34.97 -14.94
CA ALA A 30 7.90 -35.98 -14.84
C ALA A 30 9.19 -35.45 -14.16
N ASP A 31 9.63 -34.26 -14.52
CA ASP A 31 10.78 -33.58 -13.92
C ASP A 31 10.64 -33.29 -12.42
N LEU A 32 9.40 -33.15 -11.95
CA LEU A 32 9.05 -32.92 -10.55
C LEU A 32 8.71 -34.22 -9.80
N GLY A 33 8.68 -35.38 -10.50
CA GLY A 33 8.30 -36.64 -9.92
C GLY A 33 6.80 -36.73 -9.52
N ILE A 34 5.94 -35.91 -10.15
CA ILE A 34 4.50 -35.87 -9.85
C ILE A 34 3.81 -37.03 -10.59
N VAL A 35 3.22 -37.96 -9.85
CA VAL A 35 2.40 -39.04 -10.39
C VAL A 35 0.95 -38.81 -10.02
N GLY A 36 0.07 -38.82 -11.02
CA GLY A 36 -1.38 -38.73 -10.81
C GLY A 36 -1.91 -37.35 -10.39
N GLY A 37 -1.20 -36.28 -10.67
CA GLY A 37 -1.67 -34.89 -10.44
C GLY A 37 -1.68 -34.43 -8.98
N ASN A 38 -1.04 -35.14 -8.06
CA ASN A 38 -1.04 -34.84 -6.64
C ASN A 38 0.22 -34.06 -6.23
N ASP A 39 0.12 -32.72 -6.17
CA ASP A 39 1.22 -31.80 -5.85
C ASP A 39 1.59 -31.77 -4.35
N ARG A 40 0.82 -32.45 -3.49
CA ARG A 40 0.94 -32.35 -2.02
C ARG A 40 2.15 -33.10 -1.44
N MET A 41 2.89 -33.82 -2.25
CA MET A 41 3.99 -34.69 -1.79
C MET A 41 5.41 -34.14 -2.09
N ILE A 42 5.57 -32.95 -2.64
CA ILE A 42 6.90 -32.38 -2.87
C ILE A 42 7.39 -31.73 -1.58
N GLN A 43 7.96 -32.53 -0.69
CA GLN A 43 8.71 -32.03 0.46
C GLN A 43 10.17 -31.80 0.03
N VAL A 44 10.58 -30.55 -0.06
CA VAL A 44 12.02 -30.23 -0.14
C VAL A 44 12.56 -30.27 1.27
N ILE A 45 13.52 -31.14 1.52
CA ILE A 45 14.20 -31.26 2.83
C ILE A 45 14.98 -29.97 3.05
N ASP A 46 14.64 -29.23 4.10
CA ASP A 46 15.39 -28.05 4.54
C ASP A 46 16.40 -28.51 5.60
N ASP A 47 17.65 -28.69 5.17
CA ASP A 47 18.77 -28.99 6.07
C ASP A 47 19.56 -27.74 6.46
N GLY A 48 19.08 -26.54 6.05
CA GLY A 48 19.69 -25.25 6.33
C GLY A 48 20.96 -24.97 5.50
N SER A 49 21.27 -25.80 4.48
CA SER A 49 22.38 -25.56 3.57
C SER A 49 22.01 -24.61 2.43
N ASP A 50 23.02 -23.93 1.86
CA ASP A 50 22.85 -23.08 0.67
C ASP A 50 22.34 -23.90 -0.53
N ASP A 51 22.75 -25.15 -0.66
CA ASP A 51 22.31 -26.06 -1.72
C ASP A 51 20.83 -26.42 -1.56
N ALA A 52 20.35 -26.62 -0.33
CA ALA A 52 18.93 -26.84 -0.06
C ALA A 52 18.07 -25.61 -0.42
N LEU A 53 18.58 -24.40 -0.14
CA LEU A 53 17.89 -23.16 -0.53
C LEU A 53 17.79 -23.02 -2.04
N VAL A 54 18.86 -23.34 -2.79
CA VAL A 54 18.86 -23.33 -4.26
C VAL A 54 17.88 -24.38 -4.80
N ALA A 55 17.90 -25.60 -4.26
CA ALA A 55 16.98 -26.66 -4.65
C ALA A 55 15.50 -26.28 -4.40
N GLN A 56 15.20 -25.67 -3.24
CA GLN A 56 13.88 -25.13 -2.95
C GLN A 56 13.45 -24.07 -3.96
N PHE A 57 14.35 -23.14 -4.31
CA PHE A 57 14.06 -22.10 -5.30
C PHE A 57 13.76 -22.70 -6.68
N VAL A 58 14.57 -23.62 -7.16
CA VAL A 58 14.39 -24.30 -8.44
C VAL A 58 13.08 -25.09 -8.47
N THR A 59 12.79 -25.87 -7.41
CA THR A 59 11.54 -26.63 -7.29
C THR A 59 10.33 -25.72 -7.32
N ARG A 60 10.37 -24.59 -6.61
CA ARG A 60 9.30 -23.60 -6.61
C ARG A 60 9.10 -22.95 -7.98
N MET A 61 10.18 -22.68 -8.72
CA MET A 61 10.08 -22.19 -10.09
C MET A 61 9.44 -23.22 -11.03
N LYS A 62 9.82 -24.50 -10.92
CA LYS A 62 9.24 -25.60 -11.72
C LYS A 62 7.76 -25.78 -11.42
N LEU A 63 7.36 -25.77 -10.14
CA LEU A 63 5.94 -25.84 -9.74
C LEU A 63 5.11 -24.67 -10.27
N ARG A 64 5.68 -23.46 -10.29
CA ARG A 64 5.04 -22.29 -10.89
C ARG A 64 4.84 -22.48 -12.40
N GLY A 65 5.87 -22.92 -13.11
CA GLY A 65 5.78 -23.25 -14.55
C GLY A 65 4.70 -24.29 -14.84
N LEU A 66 4.65 -25.36 -14.05
CA LEU A 66 3.61 -26.40 -14.16
C LEU A 66 2.20 -25.82 -13.94
N HIS A 67 2.01 -24.99 -12.94
CA HIS A 67 0.71 -24.34 -12.71
C HIS A 67 0.29 -23.45 -13.90
N GLN A 68 1.22 -22.71 -14.50
CA GLN A 68 0.97 -21.89 -15.69
C GLN A 68 0.57 -22.76 -16.90
N LEU A 69 1.25 -23.87 -17.13
CA LEU A 69 0.90 -24.82 -18.21
C LEU A 69 -0.50 -25.43 -18.01
N ARG A 70 -0.86 -25.82 -16.79
CA ARG A 70 -2.22 -26.31 -16.46
C ARG A 70 -3.32 -25.26 -16.72
N LEU A 71 -3.04 -23.98 -16.49
CA LEU A 71 -3.95 -22.89 -16.84
C LEU A 71 -4.02 -22.69 -18.36
N SER A 72 -2.88 -22.81 -19.05
CA SER A 72 -2.79 -22.66 -20.51
C SER A 72 -3.52 -23.77 -21.28
N GLU A 73 -3.72 -24.96 -20.69
CA GLU A 73 -4.57 -26.00 -21.29
C GLU A 73 -6.03 -25.58 -21.48
N LYS A 74 -6.52 -24.64 -20.65
CA LYS A 74 -7.89 -24.12 -20.77
C LYS A 74 -7.99 -23.00 -21.79
N GLN A 75 -6.98 -22.13 -21.82
CA GLN A 75 -6.90 -20.95 -22.68
C GLN A 75 -5.42 -20.60 -22.94
N PRO A 76 -4.81 -21.20 -23.99
CA PRO A 76 -3.38 -20.99 -24.25
C PRO A 76 -3.07 -19.56 -24.69
N TYR A 77 -3.95 -18.95 -25.47
CA TYR A 77 -3.81 -17.58 -25.97
C TYR A 77 -5.18 -16.90 -26.13
N PHE A 78 -5.17 -15.60 -26.33
CA PHE A 78 -6.36 -14.78 -26.51
C PHE A 78 -6.27 -13.85 -27.72
N ALA A 79 -5.09 -13.70 -28.33
CA ALA A 79 -4.90 -12.84 -29.49
C ALA A 79 -3.84 -13.38 -30.45
N ARG A 80 -3.93 -12.95 -31.74
CA ARG A 80 -2.92 -13.11 -32.77
C ARG A 80 -2.61 -11.76 -33.38
N LEU A 81 -1.32 -11.52 -33.62
CA LEU A 81 -0.80 -10.40 -34.39
C LEU A 81 -0.03 -10.93 -35.60
N ASP A 82 -0.27 -10.36 -36.79
CA ASP A 82 0.59 -10.58 -37.95
C ASP A 82 1.41 -9.31 -38.14
N PHE A 83 2.71 -9.40 -37.91
CA PHE A 83 3.63 -8.27 -37.90
C PHE A 83 4.85 -8.52 -38.80
N THR A 84 5.18 -7.53 -39.61
CA THR A 84 6.36 -7.54 -40.48
C THR A 84 7.35 -6.50 -39.99
N PRO A 85 8.46 -6.89 -39.29
CA PRO A 85 9.51 -5.97 -38.93
C PRO A 85 10.21 -5.43 -40.17
N ASP A 86 10.71 -4.18 -40.10
CA ASP A 86 11.53 -3.63 -41.18
C ASP A 86 12.81 -4.41 -41.43
N ALA A 87 13.35 -4.32 -42.66
CA ALA A 87 14.53 -5.09 -43.05
C ALA A 87 15.78 -4.85 -42.17
N GLY A 88 15.88 -3.69 -41.54
CA GLY A 88 16.96 -3.32 -40.61
C GLY A 88 16.63 -3.45 -39.12
N ALA A 89 15.47 -3.98 -38.76
CA ALA A 89 15.06 -4.09 -37.36
C ALA A 89 15.88 -5.11 -36.59
N PRO A 90 16.12 -4.89 -35.27
CA PRO A 90 16.72 -5.90 -34.41
C PRO A 90 15.89 -7.18 -34.40
N VAL A 91 16.55 -8.35 -34.45
CA VAL A 91 15.87 -9.66 -34.48
C VAL A 91 15.59 -10.14 -33.06
N PHE A 92 14.32 -10.52 -32.80
CA PHE A 92 13.91 -11.06 -31.51
C PHE A 92 13.12 -12.35 -31.69
N GLY A 93 13.59 -13.41 -31.07
CA GLY A 93 12.92 -14.71 -31.14
C GLY A 93 12.77 -15.21 -32.56
N ASP A 94 11.55 -15.64 -32.93
CA ASP A 94 11.22 -16.17 -34.26
C ASP A 94 10.87 -15.09 -35.30
N LEU A 95 10.87 -13.80 -34.92
CA LEU A 95 10.59 -12.68 -35.83
C LEU A 95 11.78 -12.45 -36.78
N LYS A 96 11.54 -12.49 -38.08
CA LYS A 96 12.56 -12.22 -39.12
C LYS A 96 12.29 -10.89 -39.81
N PRO A 97 13.30 -10.01 -39.96
CA PRO A 97 13.14 -8.75 -40.69
C PRO A 97 12.59 -8.98 -42.08
N GLY A 98 11.63 -8.16 -42.47
CA GLY A 98 10.98 -8.24 -43.81
C GLY A 98 10.01 -9.43 -44.02
N VAL A 99 9.78 -10.25 -42.99
CA VAL A 99 8.90 -11.43 -43.09
C VAL A 99 7.68 -11.23 -42.21
N ASN A 100 6.49 -11.35 -42.76
CA ASN A 100 5.24 -11.34 -42.00
C ASN A 100 5.16 -12.59 -41.12
N SER A 101 5.06 -12.40 -39.84
CA SER A 101 5.06 -13.48 -38.85
C SER A 101 3.83 -13.40 -37.94
N ALA A 102 3.12 -14.51 -37.79
CA ALA A 102 2.02 -14.64 -36.84
C ALA A 102 2.56 -14.85 -35.43
N THR A 103 2.19 -13.98 -34.48
CA THR A 103 2.52 -14.07 -33.08
C THR A 103 1.25 -14.23 -32.25
N TYR A 104 1.12 -15.36 -31.55
CA TYR A 104 0.01 -15.59 -30.64
C TYR A 104 0.35 -15.09 -29.25
N ILE A 105 -0.56 -14.40 -28.61
CA ILE A 105 -0.37 -13.78 -27.30
C ILE A 105 -1.25 -14.44 -26.28
N GLY A 106 -0.64 -14.94 -25.21
CA GLY A 106 -1.32 -15.57 -24.10
C GLY A 106 -1.08 -14.89 -22.78
N ARG A 107 -1.80 -15.34 -21.77
CA ARG A 107 -1.60 -14.93 -20.37
C ARG A 107 -0.23 -15.38 -19.86
N TRP A 108 0.23 -16.51 -20.36
CA TRP A 108 1.54 -17.11 -20.08
C TRP A 108 2.24 -17.42 -21.39
N GLY A 109 3.57 -17.25 -21.41
CA GLY A 109 4.37 -17.72 -22.53
C GLY A 109 4.41 -19.25 -22.58
N VAL A 110 4.35 -19.80 -23.78
CA VAL A 110 4.54 -21.25 -24.03
C VAL A 110 5.77 -21.42 -24.90
N LEU A 111 6.76 -22.13 -24.36
CA LEU A 111 7.98 -22.53 -25.05
C LEU A 111 7.88 -24.00 -25.40
N GLN A 112 8.13 -24.32 -26.64
CA GLN A 112 8.23 -25.69 -27.11
C GLN A 112 9.67 -26.16 -27.01
N THR A 113 9.92 -27.21 -26.22
CA THR A 113 11.23 -27.84 -26.07
C THR A 113 11.39 -29.05 -26.98
N PRO A 114 12.60 -29.44 -27.47
CA PRO A 114 13.92 -28.85 -27.12
C PRO A 114 14.34 -27.61 -27.92
N GLU A 115 13.61 -27.20 -28.96
CA GLU A 115 13.98 -26.12 -29.87
C GLU A 115 13.90 -24.73 -29.24
N TYR A 116 13.29 -24.59 -28.04
CA TYR A 116 13.00 -23.35 -27.35
C TYR A 116 12.23 -22.33 -28.18
N ARG A 117 11.40 -22.84 -29.09
CA ARG A 117 10.56 -22.01 -29.95
C ARG A 117 9.41 -21.39 -29.13
N VAL A 118 9.21 -20.06 -29.29
CA VAL A 118 8.09 -19.36 -28.66
C VAL A 118 6.81 -19.67 -29.40
N ARG A 119 5.96 -20.56 -28.85
CA ARG A 119 4.66 -20.90 -29.45
C ARG A 119 3.58 -19.88 -29.10
N VAL A 120 3.63 -19.38 -27.86
CA VAL A 120 2.74 -18.31 -27.38
C VAL A 120 3.61 -17.29 -26.64
N ALA A 121 3.51 -16.04 -27.07
CA ALA A 121 4.19 -14.92 -26.39
C ALA A 121 3.41 -14.51 -25.14
N ASP A 122 4.13 -14.26 -24.05
CA ASP A 122 3.56 -13.71 -22.83
C ASP A 122 3.04 -12.27 -23.08
N TRP A 123 1.89 -11.93 -22.54
CA TRP A 123 1.30 -10.58 -22.67
C TRP A 123 2.22 -9.45 -22.18
N ARG A 124 3.15 -9.75 -21.27
CA ARG A 124 4.13 -8.81 -20.73
C ARG A 124 5.31 -8.58 -21.68
N SER A 125 5.49 -9.43 -22.66
CA SER A 125 6.59 -9.32 -23.64
C SER A 125 6.54 -8.00 -24.43
N PRO A 126 7.67 -7.53 -24.95
CA PRO A 126 7.72 -6.30 -25.74
C PRO A 126 6.78 -6.33 -26.97
N VAL A 127 6.76 -7.40 -27.74
CA VAL A 127 5.93 -7.53 -28.94
C VAL A 127 4.44 -7.46 -28.62
N ALA A 128 4.02 -7.99 -27.45
CA ALA A 128 2.63 -7.92 -27.03
C ALA A 128 2.12 -6.48 -26.81
N ASN A 129 3.01 -5.48 -26.69
CA ASN A 129 2.63 -4.07 -26.64
C ASN A 129 1.83 -3.66 -27.88
N LEU A 130 2.12 -4.23 -29.06
CA LEU A 130 1.42 -3.95 -30.31
C LEU A 130 -0.08 -4.32 -30.24
N TYR A 131 -0.41 -5.36 -29.47
CA TYR A 131 -1.83 -5.72 -29.26
C TYR A 131 -2.59 -4.63 -28.52
N TYR A 132 -2.00 -4.00 -27.50
CA TYR A 132 -2.67 -3.03 -26.64
C TYR A 132 -2.64 -1.60 -27.22
N SER A 133 -1.51 -1.17 -27.78
CA SER A 133 -1.28 0.18 -28.26
C SER A 133 -1.34 0.33 -29.77
N GLY A 134 -1.13 -0.78 -30.53
CA GLY A 134 -1.04 -0.75 -31.99
C GLY A 134 -2.40 -0.70 -32.68
N GLN A 135 -2.50 0.12 -33.70
CA GLN A 135 -3.53 0.02 -34.74
C GLN A 135 -2.92 -0.71 -35.93
N VAL A 136 -3.75 -1.32 -36.79
CA VAL A 136 -3.30 -1.91 -38.03
C VAL A 136 -2.63 -0.82 -38.90
N GLY A 137 -1.44 -1.13 -39.44
CA GLY A 137 -0.59 -0.20 -40.19
C GLY A 137 0.81 -0.07 -39.55
N ARG A 138 1.43 1.08 -39.74
CA ARG A 138 2.78 1.36 -39.25
C ARG A 138 2.83 1.48 -37.74
N VAL A 139 3.62 0.63 -37.09
CA VAL A 139 3.74 0.57 -35.62
C VAL A 139 5.18 0.33 -35.17
N SER A 140 5.45 0.56 -33.88
CA SER A 140 6.74 0.25 -33.27
C SER A 140 6.60 -0.18 -31.81
N TYR A 141 7.57 -0.92 -31.30
CA TYR A 141 7.68 -1.25 -29.86
C TYR A 141 9.14 -1.24 -29.40
N GLU A 142 9.34 -0.99 -28.10
CA GLU A 142 10.65 -1.01 -27.47
C GLU A 142 11.01 -2.43 -27.05
N ALA A 143 12.12 -2.95 -27.55
CA ALA A 143 12.70 -4.23 -27.17
C ALA A 143 14.02 -4.02 -26.40
N PRO A 144 14.57 -5.03 -25.70
CA PRO A 144 15.82 -4.88 -24.93
C PRO A 144 17.00 -4.36 -25.74
N ASP A 145 17.09 -4.74 -27.02
CA ASP A 145 18.20 -4.37 -27.91
C ASP A 145 17.88 -3.20 -28.84
N GLY A 146 16.76 -2.51 -28.62
CA GLY A 146 16.39 -1.30 -29.33
C GLY A 146 14.93 -1.29 -29.84
N ARG A 147 14.58 -0.22 -30.53
CA ARG A 147 13.25 0.00 -31.08
C ARG A 147 13.06 -0.83 -32.36
N VAL A 148 11.98 -1.57 -32.42
CA VAL A 148 11.56 -2.37 -33.56
C VAL A 148 10.40 -1.65 -34.25
N GLU A 149 10.58 -1.27 -35.52
CA GLU A 149 9.54 -0.67 -36.37
C GLU A 149 9.10 -1.67 -37.44
N GLY A 150 7.86 -1.54 -37.89
CA GLY A 150 7.31 -2.42 -38.93
C GLY A 150 5.84 -2.18 -39.18
N GLU A 151 5.22 -3.11 -39.90
CA GLU A 151 3.82 -3.05 -40.30
C GLU A 151 3.01 -4.15 -39.62
N LEU A 152 1.97 -3.76 -38.88
CA LEU A 152 0.96 -4.66 -38.32
C LEU A 152 -0.16 -4.85 -39.30
N THR A 153 -0.30 -6.05 -39.87
CA THR A 153 -1.27 -6.37 -40.92
C THR A 153 -2.54 -6.99 -40.36
N LEU A 154 -2.47 -7.71 -39.24
CA LEU A 154 -3.62 -8.35 -38.62
C LEU A 154 -3.57 -8.18 -37.09
N LYS A 155 -4.72 -7.94 -36.49
CA LYS A 155 -4.96 -8.01 -35.05
C LYS A 155 -6.26 -8.76 -34.85
N ARG A 156 -6.15 -10.00 -34.31
CA ARG A 156 -7.27 -10.94 -34.12
C ARG A 156 -7.42 -11.28 -32.65
N MET A 157 -8.65 -11.31 -32.18
CA MET A 157 -9.01 -11.71 -30.82
C MET A 157 -9.71 -13.06 -30.84
N PHE A 158 -9.48 -13.86 -29.79
CA PHE A 158 -10.10 -15.16 -29.62
C PHE A 158 -10.85 -15.24 -28.30
N THR A 159 -12.02 -15.86 -28.33
CA THR A 159 -12.70 -16.39 -27.15
C THR A 159 -12.48 -17.90 -27.13
N ILE A 160 -11.71 -18.40 -26.14
CA ILE A 160 -11.40 -19.82 -25.98
C ILE A 160 -11.91 -20.24 -24.60
N GLY A 161 -12.83 -21.17 -24.58
CA GLY A 161 -13.39 -21.75 -23.36
C GLY A 161 -13.07 -23.25 -23.25
N GLN A 162 -12.44 -23.67 -22.14
CA GLN A 162 -12.10 -25.06 -21.88
C GLN A 162 -11.37 -25.78 -23.05
N GLY A 163 -10.44 -25.07 -23.70
CA GLY A 163 -9.66 -25.58 -24.81
C GLY A 163 -10.41 -25.62 -26.18
N ARG A 164 -11.54 -24.94 -26.30
CA ARG A 164 -12.31 -24.86 -27.55
C ARG A 164 -12.46 -23.44 -28.02
N LEU A 165 -12.38 -23.23 -29.32
CA LEU A 165 -12.62 -21.92 -29.92
C LEU A 165 -14.13 -21.63 -29.90
N GLU A 166 -14.54 -20.61 -29.17
CA GLU A 166 -15.94 -20.19 -29.02
C GLU A 166 -16.24 -18.95 -29.85
N GLY A 167 -15.25 -18.10 -30.08
CA GLY A 167 -15.38 -16.87 -30.85
C GLY A 167 -14.05 -16.39 -31.43
N MET A 168 -14.14 -15.67 -32.55
CA MET A 168 -13.00 -15.06 -33.23
C MET A 168 -13.44 -13.78 -33.91
N GLN A 169 -12.63 -12.71 -33.78
CA GLN A 169 -12.92 -11.43 -34.38
C GLN A 169 -11.64 -10.70 -34.78
N ASP A 170 -11.62 -10.18 -35.99
CA ASP A 170 -10.57 -9.28 -36.46
C ASP A 170 -10.91 -7.85 -36.05
N THR A 171 -9.95 -7.18 -35.40
CA THR A 171 -10.16 -5.85 -34.84
C THR A 171 -9.82 -4.75 -35.83
N GLY A 172 -10.89 -4.10 -36.39
CA GLY A 172 -10.82 -2.76 -36.96
C GLY A 172 -11.37 -1.73 -35.96
N LEU A 173 -11.30 -0.44 -36.26
CA LEU A 173 -11.67 0.69 -35.39
C LEU A 173 -13.05 0.60 -34.68
N VAL A 174 -13.99 -0.18 -35.19
CA VAL A 174 -15.38 -0.30 -34.69
C VAL A 174 -15.64 -1.58 -33.88
N GLY A 175 -14.79 -2.59 -33.97
CA GLY A 175 -15.03 -3.90 -33.34
C GLY A 175 -14.64 -3.99 -31.85
N GLN A 176 -13.72 -3.15 -31.41
CA GLN A 176 -13.14 -3.22 -30.07
C GLN A 176 -14.15 -2.87 -28.95
N GLU A 177 -15.00 -1.87 -29.17
CA GLU A 177 -16.00 -1.44 -28.18
C GLU A 177 -17.12 -2.49 -28.01
N LYS A 178 -17.51 -3.15 -29.10
CA LYS A 178 -18.60 -4.15 -29.07
C LYS A 178 -18.18 -5.42 -28.35
N PHE A 179 -16.96 -5.90 -28.58
CA PHE A 179 -16.39 -7.05 -27.89
C PHE A 179 -16.19 -6.76 -26.40
N LEU A 180 -15.67 -5.57 -26.07
CA LEU A 180 -15.51 -5.11 -24.70
C LEU A 180 -16.86 -5.11 -23.96
N THR A 181 -17.90 -4.61 -24.60
CA THR A 181 -19.26 -4.55 -24.06
C THR A 181 -19.83 -5.96 -23.85
N GLU A 182 -19.60 -6.87 -24.77
CA GLU A 182 -20.02 -8.29 -24.65
C GLU A 182 -19.24 -9.03 -23.57
N ALA A 183 -17.90 -8.87 -23.52
CA ALA A 183 -17.06 -9.46 -22.47
C ALA A 183 -17.44 -8.95 -21.08
N LEU A 184 -17.71 -7.63 -20.94
CA LEU A 184 -18.14 -7.04 -19.66
C LEU A 184 -19.58 -7.39 -19.27
N SER A 185 -20.46 -7.71 -20.25
CA SER A 185 -21.87 -8.09 -19.97
C SER A 185 -22.01 -9.51 -19.45
N GLN A 186 -21.09 -10.41 -19.77
CA GLN A 186 -21.09 -11.83 -19.32
C GLN A 186 -20.52 -12.02 -17.91
N VAL A 187 -19.92 -10.99 -17.31
CA VAL A 187 -19.21 -11.08 -16.03
C VAL A 187 -20.16 -10.81 -14.87
N THR A 188 -21.00 -11.75 -14.50
CA THR A 188 -21.74 -11.71 -13.21
C THR A 188 -20.98 -12.34 -12.04
N THR A 189 -19.93 -13.13 -12.29
CA THR A 189 -19.16 -13.79 -11.22
C THR A 189 -17.68 -14.03 -11.55
N ALA A 190 -17.21 -13.59 -12.71
CA ALA A 190 -15.82 -13.85 -13.10
C ALA A 190 -14.87 -12.83 -12.47
N ARG A 191 -14.10 -13.35 -11.53
CA ARG A 191 -12.90 -12.72 -10.99
C ARG A 191 -12.02 -12.20 -12.15
N LEU A 192 -11.21 -11.19 -11.90
CA LEU A 192 -10.16 -10.55 -12.72
C LEU A 192 -9.42 -11.37 -13.82
N ARG A 193 -9.89 -12.59 -14.12
CA ARG A 193 -9.26 -13.52 -15.07
C ARG A 193 -9.23 -13.01 -16.51
N GLU A 194 -10.16 -12.15 -16.88
CA GLU A 194 -10.30 -11.68 -18.27
C GLU A 194 -9.71 -10.30 -18.54
N VAL A 195 -9.19 -9.61 -17.50
CA VAL A 195 -8.71 -8.24 -17.64
C VAL A 195 -7.53 -8.11 -18.61
N VAL A 196 -6.66 -9.14 -18.70
CA VAL A 196 -5.50 -9.12 -19.61
C VAL A 196 -5.94 -8.95 -21.08
N THR A 197 -7.08 -9.52 -21.46
CA THR A 197 -7.60 -9.43 -22.84
C THR A 197 -8.22 -8.08 -23.15
N THR A 198 -8.64 -7.34 -22.12
CA THR A 198 -9.39 -6.09 -22.22
C THR A 198 -8.62 -4.84 -21.81
N ILE A 199 -7.30 -4.96 -21.51
CA ILE A 199 -6.44 -3.82 -21.21
C ILE A 199 -6.49 -2.83 -22.39
N GLN A 200 -6.86 -1.58 -22.07
CA GLN A 200 -6.94 -0.50 -23.07
C GLN A 200 -5.59 0.22 -23.21
N ALA A 201 -5.43 1.00 -24.28
CA ALA A 201 -4.18 1.71 -24.58
C ALA A 201 -3.74 2.63 -23.43
N GLU A 202 -4.67 3.40 -22.82
CA GLU A 202 -4.37 4.25 -21.65
C GLU A 202 -3.88 3.44 -20.45
N GLN A 203 -4.46 2.26 -20.20
CA GLN A 203 -4.07 1.35 -19.13
C GLN A 203 -2.71 0.70 -19.42
N ASN A 204 -2.49 0.28 -20.67
CA ASN A 204 -1.22 -0.31 -21.09
C ASN A 204 -0.05 0.68 -20.95
N THR A 205 -0.26 1.95 -21.25
CA THR A 205 0.75 3.01 -21.04
C THR A 205 1.15 3.10 -19.56
N VAL A 206 0.19 3.06 -18.64
CA VAL A 206 0.43 3.04 -17.19
C VAL A 206 1.21 1.79 -16.78
N ILE A 207 0.79 0.61 -17.26
CA ILE A 207 1.43 -0.66 -16.90
C ILE A 207 2.90 -0.68 -17.33
N ARG A 208 3.20 -0.16 -18.52
CA ARG A 208 4.55 -0.21 -19.14
C ARG A 208 5.40 1.03 -18.94
N TYR A 209 4.93 2.01 -18.16
CA TYR A 209 5.73 3.18 -17.81
C TYR A 209 7.00 2.77 -17.06
N ASP A 210 8.10 3.51 -17.23
CA ASP A 210 9.40 3.20 -16.63
C ASP A 210 9.27 2.93 -15.11
N PRO A 211 9.68 1.73 -14.63
CA PRO A 211 9.54 1.38 -13.23
C PRO A 211 10.49 2.14 -12.30
N MET A 212 11.52 2.79 -12.82
CA MET A 212 12.48 3.56 -12.03
C MET A 212 12.03 4.99 -11.76
N LEU A 213 11.02 5.47 -12.49
CA LEU A 213 10.50 6.83 -12.38
C LEU A 213 9.19 6.87 -11.57
N PRO A 214 8.94 7.98 -10.84
CA PRO A 214 7.72 8.14 -10.09
C PRO A 214 6.53 8.35 -11.05
N LEU A 215 5.45 7.62 -10.79
CA LEU A 215 4.21 7.65 -11.57
C LEU A 215 3.02 7.89 -10.65
N CYS A 216 2.21 8.89 -10.99
CA CYS A 216 0.88 9.10 -10.41
C CYS A 216 -0.19 8.67 -11.41
N VAL A 217 -1.18 7.93 -10.94
CA VAL A 217 -2.29 7.45 -11.77
C VAL A 217 -3.59 8.01 -11.21
N GLN A 218 -4.13 9.02 -11.88
CA GLN A 218 -5.48 9.52 -11.63
C GLN A 218 -6.46 8.65 -12.40
N GLY A 219 -7.20 7.82 -11.71
CA GLY A 219 -8.24 7.01 -12.34
C GLY A 219 -9.60 7.35 -11.75
N VAL A 220 -10.60 7.50 -12.62
CA VAL A 220 -11.99 7.65 -12.17
C VAL A 220 -12.49 6.37 -11.50
N ALA A 221 -13.59 6.48 -10.73
CA ALA A 221 -14.23 5.30 -10.17
C ALA A 221 -14.56 4.28 -11.28
N GLY A 222 -14.26 3.01 -11.06
CA GLY A 222 -14.52 1.95 -12.04
C GLY A 222 -13.55 1.88 -13.22
N SER A 223 -12.44 2.66 -13.24
CA SER A 223 -11.42 2.58 -14.30
C SER A 223 -10.45 1.40 -14.17
N GLY A 224 -10.62 0.56 -13.16
CA GLY A 224 -9.74 -0.58 -12.92
C GLY A 224 -8.41 -0.24 -12.26
N LYS A 225 -8.30 0.88 -11.54
CA LYS A 225 -7.07 1.36 -10.88
C LYS A 225 -6.26 0.29 -10.19
N THR A 226 -6.86 -0.38 -9.23
CA THR A 226 -6.21 -1.47 -8.46
C THR A 226 -5.75 -2.60 -9.37
N THR A 227 -6.60 -2.99 -10.31
CA THR A 227 -6.28 -4.04 -11.28
C THR A 227 -5.06 -3.66 -12.11
N ILE A 228 -4.98 -2.43 -12.58
CA ILE A 228 -3.84 -1.93 -13.36
C ILE A 228 -2.58 -1.86 -12.50
N ALA A 229 -2.71 -1.44 -11.24
CA ALA A 229 -1.58 -1.46 -10.30
C ALA A 229 -1.01 -2.88 -10.12
N LEU A 230 -1.87 -3.90 -10.01
CA LEU A 230 -1.45 -5.30 -9.89
C LEU A 230 -0.83 -5.83 -11.21
N HIS A 231 -1.39 -5.48 -12.37
CA HIS A 231 -0.79 -5.84 -13.68
C HIS A 231 0.56 -5.14 -13.89
N ARG A 232 0.70 -3.88 -13.44
CA ARG A 232 1.97 -3.17 -13.46
C ARG A 232 3.02 -3.88 -12.61
N ILE A 233 2.68 -4.35 -11.42
CA ILE A 233 3.57 -5.16 -10.58
C ILE A 233 4.02 -6.42 -11.31
N ALA A 234 3.07 -7.14 -11.94
CA ALA A 234 3.39 -8.34 -12.71
C ALA A 234 4.32 -8.04 -13.89
N TRP A 235 4.12 -6.89 -14.57
CA TRP A 235 4.98 -6.45 -15.65
C TRP A 235 6.36 -6.00 -15.16
N ILE A 236 6.45 -5.24 -14.05
CA ILE A 236 7.72 -4.83 -13.44
C ILE A 236 8.57 -6.06 -13.10
N LEU A 237 7.98 -7.07 -12.46
CA LEU A 237 8.67 -8.32 -12.14
C LEU A 237 9.12 -9.08 -13.37
N TYR A 238 8.32 -9.10 -14.43
CA TYR A 238 8.72 -9.69 -15.71
C TYR A 238 9.87 -8.92 -16.35
N ARG A 239 9.78 -7.58 -16.40
CA ARG A 239 10.78 -6.68 -17.01
C ARG A 239 12.12 -6.73 -16.28
N LEU A 240 12.08 -6.78 -14.95
CA LEU A 240 13.27 -6.71 -14.08
C LEU A 240 13.61 -8.06 -13.43
N GLN A 241 13.15 -9.17 -13.97
CA GLN A 241 13.28 -10.52 -13.39
C GLN A 241 14.72 -10.94 -13.04
N LYS A 242 15.73 -10.35 -13.72
CA LYS A 242 17.17 -10.61 -13.44
C LYS A 242 17.72 -9.78 -12.28
N THR A 243 17.05 -8.70 -11.86
CA THR A 243 17.60 -7.71 -10.92
C THR A 243 16.70 -7.42 -9.72
N VAL A 244 15.42 -7.79 -9.78
CA VAL A 244 14.44 -7.53 -8.75
C VAL A 244 13.67 -8.80 -8.38
N ALA A 245 13.77 -9.17 -7.12
CA ALA A 245 12.97 -10.27 -6.55
C ALA A 245 11.57 -9.77 -6.12
N PRO A 246 10.54 -10.65 -6.10
CA PRO A 246 9.19 -10.25 -5.67
C PRO A 246 9.14 -9.61 -4.28
N GLN A 247 9.96 -10.08 -3.34
CA GLN A 247 10.05 -9.54 -1.97
C GLN A 247 10.62 -8.11 -1.91
N GLN A 248 11.23 -7.62 -3.00
CA GLN A 248 11.74 -6.26 -3.13
C GLN A 248 10.70 -5.27 -3.67
N LEU A 249 9.50 -5.74 -3.99
CA LEU A 249 8.33 -4.90 -4.26
C LEU A 249 7.48 -4.76 -3.00
N LEU A 250 6.93 -3.58 -2.79
CA LEU A 250 6.07 -3.27 -1.67
C LEU A 250 4.75 -2.70 -2.15
N ILE A 251 3.64 -3.30 -1.71
CA ILE A 251 2.30 -2.75 -1.88
C ILE A 251 1.85 -2.16 -0.55
N LEU A 252 1.49 -0.88 -0.55
CA LEU A 252 0.84 -0.21 0.56
C LEU A 252 -0.65 -0.07 0.26
N ALA A 253 -1.45 -0.68 1.11
CA ALA A 253 -2.90 -0.66 1.04
C ALA A 253 -3.50 0.16 2.19
N PRO A 254 -4.71 0.74 2.00
CA PRO A 254 -5.33 1.58 3.00
C PRO A 254 -5.73 0.81 4.27
N ASN A 255 -6.10 -0.46 4.14
CA ASN A 255 -6.60 -1.28 5.26
C ASN A 255 -6.31 -2.79 5.06
N PRO A 256 -6.43 -3.62 6.12
CA PRO A 256 -6.18 -5.06 6.06
C PRO A 256 -7.14 -5.85 5.16
N LEU A 257 -8.41 -5.44 5.03
CA LEU A 257 -9.38 -6.11 4.17
C LEU A 257 -8.94 -6.06 2.71
N PHE A 258 -8.43 -4.89 2.30
CA PHE A 258 -7.91 -4.71 0.95
C PHE A 258 -6.66 -5.56 0.69
N LEU A 259 -5.80 -5.76 1.69
CA LEU A 259 -4.67 -6.69 1.60
C LEU A 259 -5.12 -8.13 1.34
N SER A 260 -6.18 -8.58 2.00
CA SER A 260 -6.76 -9.92 1.77
C SER A 260 -7.24 -10.10 0.33
N TYR A 261 -7.85 -9.06 -0.26
CA TYR A 261 -8.25 -9.06 -1.67
C TYR A 261 -7.04 -9.18 -2.61
N ILE A 262 -6.03 -8.32 -2.44
CA ILE A 262 -4.81 -8.33 -3.26
C ILE A 262 -4.10 -9.69 -3.18
N SER A 263 -4.00 -10.28 -1.99
CA SER A 263 -3.33 -11.57 -1.77
C SER A 263 -3.97 -12.71 -2.55
N ARG A 264 -5.28 -12.62 -2.86
CA ARG A 264 -5.99 -13.63 -3.67
C ARG A 264 -5.79 -13.41 -5.17
N VAL A 265 -5.56 -12.17 -5.60
CA VAL A 265 -5.47 -11.80 -7.02
C VAL A 265 -4.06 -11.96 -7.58
N LEU A 266 -3.03 -11.60 -6.82
CA LEU A 266 -1.64 -11.64 -7.27
C LEU A 266 -1.20 -13.03 -7.79
N PRO A 267 -1.55 -14.17 -7.14
CA PRO A 267 -1.21 -15.48 -7.66
C PRO A 267 -1.78 -15.75 -9.06
N ASP A 268 -2.98 -15.25 -9.33
CA ASP A 268 -3.61 -15.36 -10.65
C ASP A 268 -2.84 -14.60 -11.74
N LEU A 269 -2.04 -13.61 -11.38
CA LEU A 269 -1.13 -12.88 -12.28
C LEU A 269 0.28 -13.48 -12.33
N GLY A 270 0.50 -14.63 -11.69
CA GLY A 270 1.80 -15.27 -11.58
C GLY A 270 2.78 -14.56 -10.62
N VAL A 271 2.24 -13.74 -9.74
CA VAL A 271 3.01 -12.96 -8.79
C VAL A 271 2.78 -13.48 -7.39
N ASN A 272 3.81 -14.09 -6.81
CA ASN A 272 3.79 -14.54 -5.42
C ASN A 272 4.84 -13.78 -4.62
N GLU A 273 4.69 -13.76 -3.29
CA GLU A 273 5.69 -13.27 -2.34
C GLU A 273 6.00 -11.75 -2.41
N VAL A 274 5.17 -10.96 -3.07
CA VAL A 274 5.26 -9.49 -2.99
C VAL A 274 4.88 -9.04 -1.59
N ARG A 275 5.70 -8.15 -1.01
CA ARG A 275 5.41 -7.61 0.31
C ARG A 275 4.19 -6.71 0.28
N GLN A 276 3.24 -7.00 1.15
CA GLN A 276 1.98 -6.26 1.27
C GLN A 276 1.79 -5.83 2.72
N THR A 277 1.40 -4.58 2.93
CA THR A 277 1.16 -4.05 4.28
C THR A 277 0.39 -2.73 4.24
N THR A 278 -0.11 -2.30 5.40
CA THR A 278 -0.57 -0.93 5.63
C THR A 278 0.61 -0.04 6.02
N PHE A 279 0.43 1.29 5.96
CA PHE A 279 1.49 2.22 6.42
C PHE A 279 1.83 2.00 7.91
N ALA A 280 0.83 1.80 8.77
CA ALA A 280 1.06 1.49 10.17
C ALA A 280 1.84 0.17 10.37
N GLY A 281 1.51 -0.87 9.60
CA GLY A 281 2.23 -2.14 9.62
C GLY A 281 3.68 -2.01 9.13
N LEU A 282 3.94 -1.12 8.16
CA LEU A 282 5.29 -0.79 7.73
C LEU A 282 6.06 -0.07 8.85
N CYS A 283 5.47 0.96 9.46
CA CYS A 283 6.07 1.67 10.60
C CYS A 283 6.41 0.73 11.75
N GLN A 284 5.52 -0.23 12.06
CA GLN A 284 5.77 -1.26 13.08
C GLN A 284 7.02 -2.10 12.75
N ARG A 285 7.21 -2.48 11.48
CA ARG A 285 8.40 -3.25 11.05
C ARG A 285 9.68 -2.42 11.11
N LEU A 286 9.62 -1.14 10.72
CA LEU A 286 10.78 -0.25 10.67
C LEU A 286 11.23 0.21 12.06
N MET A 287 10.29 0.60 12.92
CA MET A 287 10.56 1.11 14.25
C MET A 287 10.64 0.00 15.32
N GLY A 288 10.04 -1.16 15.07
CA GLY A 288 10.07 -2.31 15.97
C GLY A 288 9.49 -1.98 17.36
N LYS A 289 10.27 -2.22 18.41
CA LYS A 289 9.86 -1.96 19.81
C LYS A 289 9.66 -0.48 20.14
N ARG A 290 10.14 0.43 19.29
CA ARG A 290 10.00 1.90 19.46
C ARG A 290 8.70 2.44 18.85
N MET A 291 7.95 1.60 18.14
CA MET A 291 6.63 1.96 17.63
C MET A 291 5.67 2.21 18.80
N PRO A 292 5.08 3.41 18.91
CA PRO A 292 4.11 3.70 19.94
C PRO A 292 2.83 2.88 19.73
N LYS A 293 2.10 2.60 20.80
CA LYS A 293 0.75 2.06 20.68
C LYS A 293 -0.15 3.11 20.01
N LEU A 294 -0.93 2.69 19.02
CA LEU A 294 -1.84 3.59 18.36
C LEU A 294 -3.17 3.69 19.13
N SER A 295 -3.69 4.90 19.21
CA SER A 295 -5.10 5.17 19.46
C SER A 295 -5.85 5.09 18.14
N GLN A 296 -7.15 4.90 18.21
CA GLN A 296 -7.98 5.07 17.03
C GLN A 296 -7.97 6.58 16.66
N SER A 297 -7.77 6.89 15.38
CA SER A 297 -8.04 8.24 14.86
C SER A 297 -9.53 8.55 14.91
N ALA A 298 -9.91 9.80 14.77
CA ALA A 298 -11.31 10.17 14.54
C ALA A 298 -11.79 9.44 13.27
N ARG A 299 -12.58 8.41 13.48
CA ARG A 299 -13.10 7.56 12.39
C ARG A 299 -13.97 8.39 11.46
N LEU A 300 -14.08 7.98 10.21
CA LEU A 300 -15.03 8.60 9.29
C LEU A 300 -16.44 8.65 9.90
N SER A 301 -16.85 7.60 10.62
CA SER A 301 -18.13 7.57 11.38
C SER A 301 -18.26 8.69 12.41
N GLU A 302 -17.19 9.06 13.12
CA GLU A 302 -17.19 10.17 14.07
C GLU A 302 -17.24 11.53 13.34
N ARG A 303 -16.51 11.68 12.25
CA ARG A 303 -16.56 12.87 11.38
C ARG A 303 -17.95 13.12 10.80
N LEU A 304 -18.67 12.07 10.45
CA LEU A 304 -20.06 12.14 9.96
C LEU A 304 -21.04 12.69 11.01
N LEU A 305 -20.70 12.59 12.30
CA LEU A 305 -21.48 13.11 13.42
C LEU A 305 -21.07 14.54 13.83
N MET A 306 -19.90 15.02 13.40
CA MET A 306 -19.42 16.37 13.73
C MET A 306 -20.20 17.44 12.98
N ASN A 307 -20.42 18.58 13.64
CA ASN A 307 -20.87 19.80 12.95
C ASN A 307 -19.73 20.38 12.09
N LYS A 308 -20.09 21.29 11.17
CA LYS A 308 -19.12 21.86 10.23
C LYS A 308 -17.89 22.50 10.91
N PRO A 309 -18.04 23.41 11.94
CA PRO A 309 -16.90 24.02 12.59
C PRO A 309 -15.93 23.01 13.23
N ALA A 310 -16.46 21.97 13.90
CA ALA A 310 -15.62 20.95 14.52
C ALA A 310 -14.87 20.09 13.45
N ARG A 311 -15.54 19.82 12.33
CA ARG A 311 -14.93 19.11 11.22
C ARG A 311 -13.85 19.93 10.53
N ASP A 312 -14.11 21.23 10.25
CA ASP A 312 -13.16 22.15 9.63
C ASP A 312 -11.90 22.32 10.53
N ALA A 313 -12.09 22.41 11.86
CA ALA A 313 -10.97 22.46 12.82
C ALA A 313 -10.14 21.17 12.81
N LEU A 314 -10.78 20.00 12.76
CA LEU A 314 -10.07 18.72 12.64
C LEU A 314 -9.31 18.66 11.32
N ASP A 315 -9.93 19.06 10.21
CA ASP A 315 -9.31 19.06 8.89
C ASP A 315 -8.07 19.98 8.84
N ASP A 316 -8.08 21.14 9.51
CA ASP A 316 -6.89 22.00 9.60
C ASP A 316 -5.76 21.33 10.40
N VAL A 317 -6.08 20.66 11.51
CA VAL A 317 -5.10 19.85 12.28
C VAL A 317 -4.48 18.76 11.41
N LEU A 318 -5.28 17.98 10.72
CA LEU A 318 -4.83 16.87 9.87
C LEU A 318 -3.98 17.36 8.69
N LYS A 319 -4.41 18.45 8.04
CA LYS A 319 -3.65 19.12 6.98
C LYS A 319 -2.25 19.55 7.45
N ARG A 320 -2.16 20.14 8.65
CA ARG A 320 -0.87 20.55 9.22
C ARG A 320 0.02 19.35 9.52
N LYS A 321 -0.54 18.27 10.11
CA LYS A 321 0.20 17.03 10.38
C LYS A 321 0.69 16.34 9.11
N GLY A 322 -0.06 16.42 8.01
CA GLY A 322 0.29 15.83 6.71
C GLY A 322 1.14 16.71 5.79
N ALA A 323 1.39 17.98 6.16
CA ALA A 323 2.05 18.94 5.29
C ALA A 323 3.51 18.60 5.00
N LEU A 324 3.92 18.70 3.74
CA LEU A 324 5.30 18.45 3.31
C LEU A 324 6.31 19.40 4.00
N SER A 325 5.87 20.62 4.35
CA SER A 325 6.70 21.60 5.06
C SER A 325 7.24 21.08 6.40
N LEU A 326 6.54 20.14 7.05
CA LEU A 326 7.01 19.51 8.30
C LEU A 326 8.37 18.81 8.14
N ARG A 327 8.69 18.27 6.95
CA ARG A 327 10.01 17.70 6.67
C ARG A 327 11.15 18.61 7.08
N GLY A 328 11.12 19.85 6.58
CA GLY A 328 12.16 20.84 6.87
C GLY A 328 12.14 21.30 8.34
N GLN A 329 10.95 21.38 8.93
CA GLN A 329 10.76 21.76 10.32
C GLN A 329 11.28 20.67 11.27
N ILE A 330 11.00 19.40 11.00
CA ILE A 330 11.53 18.25 11.75
C ILE A 330 13.07 18.20 11.64
N SER A 331 13.62 18.40 10.45
CA SER A 331 15.08 18.39 10.25
C SER A 331 15.76 19.52 11.04
N ARG A 332 15.18 20.73 11.03
CA ARG A 332 15.68 21.86 11.82
C ARG A 332 15.58 21.58 13.32
N PHE A 333 14.42 21.11 13.77
CA PHE A 333 14.20 20.76 15.17
C PHE A 333 15.19 19.69 15.64
N LEU A 334 15.43 18.63 14.87
CA LEU A 334 16.42 17.61 15.22
C LEU A 334 17.85 18.18 15.33
N THR A 335 18.22 19.15 14.47
CA THR A 335 19.53 19.82 14.55
C THR A 335 19.67 20.67 15.83
N GLU A 336 18.59 21.31 16.28
CA GLU A 336 18.56 22.06 17.54
C GLU A 336 18.51 21.10 18.74
N TRP A 337 17.68 20.07 18.67
CA TRP A 337 17.54 19.00 19.67
C TRP A 337 18.85 18.28 19.93
N GLU A 338 19.60 17.95 18.89
CA GLU A 338 20.92 17.34 18.95
C GLU A 338 21.84 18.14 19.89
N LYS A 339 21.88 19.46 19.76
CA LYS A 339 22.72 20.33 20.58
C LYS A 339 22.24 20.39 22.05
N SER A 340 20.91 20.38 22.25
CA SER A 340 20.30 20.43 23.57
C SER A 340 20.44 19.15 24.37
N CYS A 341 20.68 18.02 23.71
CA CYS A 341 20.87 16.73 24.38
C CYS A 341 22.21 16.60 25.10
N ILE A 342 23.22 17.41 24.76
CA ILE A 342 24.57 17.29 25.29
C ILE A 342 24.60 17.82 26.72
N PRO A 343 25.19 17.09 27.69
CA PRO A 343 25.40 17.57 29.05
C PRO A 343 26.11 18.93 29.07
N GLY A 344 25.57 19.90 29.80
CA GLY A 344 26.12 21.27 29.94
C GLY A 344 27.28 21.38 30.91
N GLN A 345 27.75 20.27 31.47
CA GLN A 345 28.80 20.23 32.49
C GLN A 345 29.82 19.12 32.26
N ASP A 346 31.02 19.30 32.81
CA ASP A 346 32.04 18.26 32.79
C ASP A 346 31.58 17.01 33.54
N VAL A 347 31.94 15.85 33.04
CA VAL A 347 31.70 14.57 33.68
C VAL A 347 32.87 14.25 34.59
N LYS A 348 32.61 14.32 35.91
CA LYS A 348 33.67 14.22 36.96
C LYS A 348 33.44 13.01 37.89
N LEU A 349 34.52 12.36 38.27
CA LEU A 349 34.56 11.38 39.35
C LEU A 349 35.30 12.01 40.58
N GLY A 350 34.53 12.54 41.53
CA GLY A 350 35.08 13.45 42.55
C GLY A 350 35.62 14.72 41.87
N GLU A 351 36.86 15.10 42.19
CA GLU A 351 37.53 16.27 41.59
C GLU A 351 38.12 15.97 40.22
N ARG A 352 38.19 14.69 39.81
CA ARG A 352 38.83 14.29 38.55
C ARG A 352 37.85 14.43 37.37
N VAL A 353 38.19 15.25 36.40
CA VAL A 353 37.47 15.33 35.13
C VAL A 353 37.76 14.07 34.31
N LEU A 354 36.73 13.28 34.01
CA LEU A 354 36.81 12.14 33.11
C LEU A 354 36.69 12.56 31.62
N ILE A 355 35.79 13.48 31.36
CA ILE A 355 35.59 14.07 30.03
C ILE A 355 35.04 15.51 30.20
N SER A 356 35.62 16.46 29.49
CA SER A 356 35.15 17.83 29.53
C SER A 356 33.92 18.03 28.64
N THR A 357 33.15 19.10 28.90
CA THR A 357 32.00 19.48 28.06
C THR A 357 32.43 19.74 26.62
N GLU A 358 33.62 20.28 26.39
CA GLU A 358 34.15 20.52 25.06
C GLU A 358 34.45 19.20 24.31
N GLU A 359 35.08 18.20 24.99
CA GLU A 359 35.32 16.89 24.45
C GLU A 359 34.00 16.16 24.15
N LEU A 360 32.98 16.26 25.04
CA LEU A 360 31.64 15.70 24.83
C LEU A 360 31.02 16.25 23.53
N ARG A 361 31.08 17.58 23.36
CA ARG A 361 30.59 18.23 22.13
C ARG A 361 31.34 17.78 20.91
N ARG A 362 32.67 17.69 20.95
CA ARG A 362 33.50 17.23 19.83
C ARG A 362 33.11 15.80 19.44
N PHE A 363 33.07 14.86 20.40
CA PHE A 363 32.72 13.48 20.10
C PHE A 363 31.33 13.37 19.51
N TYR A 364 30.33 14.01 20.13
CA TYR A 364 28.92 13.88 19.74
C TYR A 364 28.58 14.59 18.44
N LEU A 365 29.06 15.81 18.23
CA LEU A 365 28.72 16.63 17.07
C LEU A 365 29.68 16.46 15.88
N THR A 366 30.91 15.98 16.10
CA THR A 366 31.94 15.89 15.06
C THR A 366 32.37 14.46 14.81
N ASP A 367 32.98 13.81 15.80
CA ASP A 367 33.63 12.51 15.59
C ASP A 367 32.60 11.40 15.28
N PHE A 368 31.45 11.39 15.98
CA PHE A 368 30.39 10.40 15.80
C PHE A 368 29.19 10.91 14.96
N ARG A 369 29.34 12.03 14.27
CA ARG A 369 28.26 12.66 13.49
C ARG A 369 27.60 11.72 12.47
N HIS A 370 28.30 10.74 11.97
CA HIS A 370 27.82 9.78 10.99
C HIS A 370 26.83 8.75 11.57
N PHE A 371 26.71 8.64 12.89
CA PHE A 371 25.74 7.78 13.57
C PHE A 371 24.42 8.52 13.88
N PRO A 372 23.30 7.82 14.06
CA PRO A 372 22.07 8.36 14.64
C PRO A 372 22.28 8.85 16.08
N LEU A 373 21.43 9.79 16.53
CA LEU A 373 21.65 10.52 17.80
C LEU A 373 21.81 9.57 19.01
N GLU A 374 20.96 8.57 19.18
CA GLU A 374 21.04 7.63 20.29
C GLU A 374 22.32 6.77 20.24
N VAL A 375 22.74 6.39 19.03
CA VAL A 375 23.98 5.61 18.85
C VAL A 375 25.20 6.43 19.25
N ARG A 376 25.23 7.74 18.94
CA ARG A 376 26.30 8.66 19.36
C ARG A 376 26.42 8.72 20.86
N VAL A 377 25.29 8.81 21.59
CA VAL A 377 25.30 8.75 23.06
C VAL A 377 25.95 7.45 23.54
N GLY A 378 25.62 6.32 22.92
CA GLY A 378 26.24 5.04 23.23
C GLY A 378 27.75 4.99 22.96
N GLU A 379 28.21 5.58 21.86
CA GLU A 379 29.67 5.64 21.53
C GLU A 379 30.42 6.54 22.53
N VAL A 380 29.89 7.71 22.85
CA VAL A 380 30.47 8.58 23.90
C VAL A 380 30.50 7.87 25.24
N ARG A 381 29.43 7.13 25.58
CA ARG A 381 29.37 6.32 26.81
C ARG A 381 30.49 5.29 26.89
N LYS A 382 30.87 4.64 25.78
CA LYS A 382 31.99 3.71 25.75
C LYS A 382 33.31 4.40 26.10
N VAL A 383 33.52 5.62 25.60
CA VAL A 383 34.71 6.42 25.95
C VAL A 383 34.72 6.73 27.46
N VAL A 384 33.58 7.18 28.01
CA VAL A 384 33.46 7.47 29.45
C VAL A 384 33.69 6.23 30.29
N VAL A 385 33.12 5.07 29.93
CA VAL A 385 33.31 3.79 30.64
C VAL A 385 34.79 3.38 30.65
N THR A 386 35.49 3.57 29.51
CA THR A 386 36.92 3.24 29.42
C THR A 386 37.76 4.13 30.33
N ARG A 387 37.50 5.46 30.33
CA ARG A 387 38.18 6.41 31.20
C ARG A 387 37.88 6.19 32.68
N LEU A 388 36.63 5.84 33.00
CA LEU A 388 36.19 5.49 34.36
C LEU A 388 36.92 4.25 34.87
N LYS A 389 37.03 3.18 34.08
CA LYS A 389 37.77 1.97 34.42
C LYS A 389 39.22 2.30 34.78
N LYS A 390 39.92 3.03 33.86
CA LYS A 390 41.32 3.46 34.09
C LYS A 390 41.47 4.30 35.38
N ALA A 391 40.50 5.17 35.65
CA ALA A 391 40.54 6.01 36.87
C ALA A 391 40.36 5.20 38.15
N VAL A 392 39.47 4.19 38.12
CA VAL A 392 39.23 3.30 39.26
C VAL A 392 40.43 2.38 39.49
N GLU A 393 41.00 1.80 38.42
CA GLU A 393 42.22 0.98 38.48
C GLU A 393 43.38 1.75 39.13
N ALA A 394 43.67 2.95 38.62
CA ALA A 394 44.73 3.81 39.18
C ALA A 394 44.45 4.21 40.64
N ALA A 395 43.19 4.37 41.04
CA ALA A 395 42.83 4.61 42.45
C ALA A 395 43.01 3.37 43.35
N SER A 396 42.67 2.18 42.82
CA SER A 396 42.86 0.91 43.51
C SER A 396 44.35 0.61 43.71
N GLU A 397 45.18 0.78 42.68
CA GLU A 397 46.64 0.60 42.79
C GLU A 397 47.26 1.57 43.82
N ARG A 398 46.82 2.82 43.86
CA ARG A 398 47.26 3.77 44.89
C ARG A 398 46.88 3.34 46.30
N LEU A 399 45.66 2.86 46.45
CA LEU A 399 45.18 2.33 47.74
C LEU A 399 46.01 1.13 48.19
N GLU A 400 46.26 0.17 47.32
CA GLU A 400 47.06 -1.01 47.59
C GLU A 400 48.49 -0.61 48.00
N ARG A 401 49.14 0.26 47.24
CA ARG A 401 50.48 0.78 47.58
C ARG A 401 50.49 1.46 48.96
N THR A 402 49.49 2.30 49.25
CA THR A 402 49.38 2.98 50.55
C THR A 402 49.20 1.97 51.70
N VAL A 403 48.43 0.89 51.48
CA VAL A 403 48.25 -0.18 52.48
C VAL A 403 49.54 -0.97 52.67
N GLU A 404 50.26 -1.29 51.58
CA GLU A 404 51.58 -1.97 51.67
C GLU A 404 52.57 -1.11 52.44
N GLU A 405 52.71 0.19 52.14
CA GLU A 405 53.62 1.12 52.85
C GLU A 405 53.26 1.17 54.36
N ARG A 406 51.98 1.22 54.70
CA ARG A 406 51.52 1.25 56.09
C ARG A 406 51.72 -0.10 56.81
N LEU A 407 51.56 -1.20 56.07
CA LEU A 407 51.82 -2.55 56.61
C LEU A 407 53.32 -2.71 56.89
N ASP A 408 54.21 -2.31 55.95
CA ASP A 408 55.67 -2.35 56.15
C ASP A 408 56.11 -1.50 57.35
N ALA A 409 55.56 -0.29 57.47
CA ALA A 409 55.82 0.55 58.63
C ALA A 409 55.40 -0.13 59.97
N LEU A 410 54.21 -0.77 59.97
CA LEU A 410 53.71 -1.52 61.11
C LEU A 410 54.62 -2.73 61.44
N LEU A 411 55.07 -3.46 60.43
CA LEU A 411 55.94 -4.60 60.60
C LEU A 411 57.35 -4.22 61.15
N ARG A 412 57.84 -3.03 60.82
CA ARG A 412 59.14 -2.52 61.38
C ARG A 412 59.00 -1.92 62.75
N SER A 413 57.85 -1.37 63.13
CA SER A 413 57.66 -0.62 64.36
C SER A 413 57.16 -1.46 65.54
N MET A 414 56.58 -2.69 65.26
CA MET A 414 55.98 -3.52 66.33
C MET A 414 56.51 -4.97 66.27
N PRO A 415 56.83 -5.58 67.41
CA PRO A 415 57.19 -6.98 67.53
C PRO A 415 56.01 -7.88 67.16
N ASP A 416 56.28 -9.16 66.75
CA ASP A 416 55.17 -10.07 66.42
C ASP A 416 54.34 -10.42 67.64
N GLY A 417 53.05 -10.26 67.51
CA GLY A 417 52.10 -10.49 68.58
C GLY A 417 50.66 -10.26 68.18
N PRO A 418 49.71 -10.57 69.09
CA PRO A 418 48.26 -10.43 68.79
C PRO A 418 47.84 -9.00 68.35
N GLU A 419 48.48 -7.99 68.95
CA GLU A 419 48.17 -6.58 68.68
C GLU A 419 48.63 -6.19 67.30
N ARG A 420 49.82 -6.57 66.83
CA ARG A 420 50.29 -6.31 65.46
C ARG A 420 49.35 -6.98 64.44
N ARG A 421 48.96 -8.23 64.65
CA ARG A 421 48.04 -8.99 63.81
C ARG A 421 46.65 -8.31 63.73
N ALA A 422 46.15 -7.82 64.88
CA ALA A 422 44.89 -7.09 64.94
C ALA A 422 44.94 -5.77 64.15
N ARG A 423 46.05 -5.01 64.22
CA ARG A 423 46.24 -3.77 63.44
C ARG A 423 46.40 -4.06 61.97
N ALA A 424 47.16 -5.11 61.59
CA ALA A 424 47.28 -5.52 60.20
C ALA A 424 45.91 -5.93 59.57
N ARG A 425 45.12 -6.70 60.37
CA ARG A 425 43.77 -7.07 59.94
C ARG A 425 42.89 -5.84 59.67
N LYS A 426 42.89 -4.84 60.54
CA LYS A 426 42.16 -3.60 60.37
C LYS A 426 42.56 -2.85 59.12
N LEU A 427 43.86 -2.89 58.75
CA LEU A 427 44.30 -2.28 57.48
C LEU A 427 43.71 -2.99 56.22
N PHE A 428 43.68 -4.32 56.26
CA PHE A 428 43.08 -5.11 55.15
C PHE A 428 41.56 -4.93 55.09
N ASP A 429 40.88 -4.99 56.27
CA ASP A 429 39.42 -4.77 56.32
C ASP A 429 39.05 -3.36 55.73
N ALA A 430 39.80 -2.32 56.11
CA ALA A 430 39.61 -0.95 55.60
C ALA A 430 39.89 -0.84 54.10
N ARG A 431 40.91 -1.59 53.58
CA ARG A 431 41.17 -1.68 52.15
C ARG A 431 39.99 -2.31 51.43
N ASP A 432 39.52 -3.45 51.89
CA ASP A 432 38.46 -4.23 51.27
C ASP A 432 37.13 -3.46 51.25
N GLU A 433 36.82 -2.76 52.36
CA GLU A 433 35.68 -1.86 52.44
C GLU A 433 35.82 -0.72 51.41
N ARG A 434 37.00 -0.12 51.28
CA ARG A 434 37.23 0.99 50.31
C ARG A 434 37.13 0.53 48.87
N LEU A 435 37.62 -0.66 48.53
CA LEU A 435 37.48 -1.27 47.22
C LEU A 435 36.00 -1.57 46.88
N ALA A 436 35.24 -2.06 47.86
CA ALA A 436 33.80 -2.28 47.71
C ALA A 436 33.04 -0.95 47.44
N GLN A 437 33.37 0.11 48.22
CA GLN A 437 32.81 1.45 47.99
C GLN A 437 33.13 1.98 46.62
N MET A 438 34.34 1.79 46.11
CA MET A 438 34.74 2.20 44.74
C MET A 438 33.91 1.50 43.68
N LYS A 439 33.67 0.20 43.78
CA LYS A 439 32.84 -0.60 42.86
C LYS A 439 31.39 -0.10 42.84
N GLU A 440 30.83 0.18 44.00
CA GLU A 440 29.45 0.67 44.11
C GLU A 440 29.33 2.10 43.56
N ARG A 441 30.30 2.97 43.84
CA ARG A 441 30.36 4.32 43.23
C ARG A 441 30.47 4.29 41.71
N GLN A 442 31.21 3.32 41.16
CA GLN A 442 31.27 3.13 39.70
C GLN A 442 29.90 2.83 39.07
N LYS A 443 29.12 1.97 39.73
CA LYS A 443 27.75 1.64 39.25
C LYS A 443 26.81 2.85 39.32
N THR A 444 26.85 3.55 40.46
CA THR A 444 26.02 4.76 40.67
C THR A 444 26.39 5.86 39.68
N PHE A 445 27.69 6.07 39.46
CA PHE A 445 28.21 7.06 38.52
C PHE A 445 27.65 6.85 37.11
N LEU A 446 27.60 5.62 36.61
CA LEU A 446 27.08 5.37 35.25
C LEU A 446 25.59 5.71 35.13
N LYS A 447 24.80 5.47 36.17
CA LYS A 447 23.38 5.86 36.21
C LYS A 447 23.23 7.40 36.22
N GLU A 448 24.04 8.09 37.04
CA GLU A 448 24.08 9.55 37.09
C GLU A 448 24.49 10.13 35.70
N TYR A 449 25.52 9.56 35.08
CA TYR A 449 25.97 9.96 33.76
C TYR A 449 24.88 9.77 32.70
N ASP A 450 24.22 8.61 32.66
CA ASP A 450 23.15 8.33 31.70
C ASP A 450 21.99 9.32 31.85
N ALA A 451 21.73 9.81 33.08
CA ALA A 451 20.69 10.81 33.34
C ALA A 451 21.05 12.24 32.93
N LEU A 452 22.32 12.54 32.63
CA LEU A 452 22.74 13.87 32.16
C LEU A 452 22.31 14.15 30.71
N TRP A 453 22.05 13.10 29.93
CA TRP A 453 21.70 13.26 28.53
C TRP A 453 20.22 13.62 28.36
N GLY A 454 19.93 14.44 27.35
CA GLY A 454 18.56 14.77 26.96
C GLY A 454 17.76 13.53 26.55
N SER A 455 16.45 13.63 26.64
CA SER A 455 15.55 12.53 26.33
C SER A 455 15.67 12.08 24.88
N MET A 456 15.77 10.76 24.69
CA MET A 456 15.68 10.12 23.38
C MET A 456 14.36 9.34 23.22
N ASP A 457 13.40 9.50 24.12
CA ASP A 457 12.07 8.90 23.97
C ASP A 457 11.30 9.56 22.82
N LEU A 458 10.84 8.75 21.87
CA LEU A 458 10.22 9.23 20.64
C LEU A 458 9.00 10.11 20.90
N LEU A 459 8.14 9.71 21.84
CA LEU A 459 6.91 10.46 22.12
C LEU A 459 7.22 11.75 22.89
N ALA A 460 8.22 11.76 23.76
CA ALA A 460 8.68 12.96 24.47
C ALA A 460 9.29 13.98 23.47
N VAL A 461 10.11 13.48 22.53
CA VAL A 461 10.69 14.32 21.46
C VAL A 461 9.60 14.87 20.53
N TYR A 462 8.61 14.05 20.18
CA TYR A 462 7.49 14.49 19.36
C TYR A 462 6.62 15.56 20.06
N ALA A 463 6.39 15.40 21.37
CA ALA A 463 5.71 16.43 22.17
C ALA A 463 6.53 17.74 22.24
N ALA A 464 7.86 17.65 22.38
CA ALA A 464 8.75 18.80 22.36
C ALA A 464 8.75 19.49 21.00
N PHE A 465 8.74 18.73 19.91
CA PHE A 465 8.60 19.26 18.54
C PHE A 465 7.34 20.11 18.38
N TRP A 466 6.17 19.61 18.77
CA TRP A 466 4.94 20.40 18.63
C TRP A 466 4.86 21.59 19.57
N ARG A 467 5.50 21.52 20.75
CA ARG A 467 5.64 22.70 21.64
C ARG A 467 6.53 23.78 21.00
N ASP A 468 7.64 23.39 20.40
CA ASP A 468 8.51 24.32 19.66
C ASP A 468 7.77 24.93 18.46
N MET A 469 7.03 24.13 17.70
CA MET A 469 6.22 24.61 16.57
C MET A 469 5.14 25.60 17.00
N ALA A 470 4.44 25.34 18.10
CA ALA A 470 3.41 26.24 18.63
C ALA A 470 4.03 27.52 19.23
N ALA A 471 5.20 27.45 19.84
CA ALA A 471 5.92 28.62 20.33
C ALA A 471 6.42 29.54 19.21
N ARG A 472 6.78 28.97 18.05
CA ARG A 472 7.22 29.76 16.87
C ARG A 472 6.05 30.33 16.07
N ASP A 473 4.92 29.59 16.01
CA ASP A 473 3.72 30.00 15.27
C ASP A 473 2.48 29.49 16.01
N ALA A 474 1.71 30.43 16.55
CA ALA A 474 0.48 30.16 17.29
C ALA A 474 -0.57 29.38 16.47
N ALA A 475 -0.50 29.40 15.13
CA ALA A 475 -1.37 28.60 14.27
C ALA A 475 -1.17 27.09 14.44
N ASN A 476 -0.10 26.63 15.10
CA ASN A 476 0.14 25.23 15.44
C ASN A 476 -0.39 24.82 16.83
N LEU A 477 -0.93 25.76 17.61
CA LEU A 477 -1.47 25.47 18.93
C LEU A 477 -2.61 24.42 18.89
N PRO A 478 -3.57 24.47 17.96
CA PRO A 478 -4.61 23.44 17.85
C PRO A 478 -4.04 22.04 17.59
N VAL A 479 -2.92 21.93 16.83
CA VAL A 479 -2.27 20.63 16.58
C VAL A 479 -1.63 20.09 17.85
N LEU A 480 -0.97 20.95 18.63
CA LEU A 480 -0.39 20.59 19.93
C LEU A 480 -1.49 20.10 20.88
N GLU A 481 -2.57 20.86 21.02
CA GLU A 481 -3.70 20.53 21.90
C GLU A 481 -4.37 19.20 21.50
N ALA A 482 -4.55 18.95 20.22
CA ALA A 482 -5.10 17.69 19.71
C ALA A 482 -4.16 16.49 19.93
N THR A 483 -2.83 16.74 19.97
CA THR A 483 -1.82 15.67 20.05
C THR A 483 -1.51 15.25 21.50
N LEU A 484 -1.43 16.21 22.42
CA LEU A 484 -1.00 15.94 23.82
C LEU A 484 -1.83 14.89 24.56
N PRO A 485 -3.18 14.79 24.42
CA PRO A 485 -3.97 13.80 25.16
C PRO A 485 -3.60 12.35 24.84
N ALA A 486 -3.26 12.05 23.58
CA ALA A 486 -2.79 10.74 23.18
C ALA A 486 -1.39 10.44 23.73
N LEU A 487 -0.48 11.42 23.62
CA LEU A 487 0.89 11.30 24.12
C LEU A 487 0.96 11.12 25.65
N ALA A 488 0.08 11.78 26.40
CA ALA A 488 -0.02 11.61 27.86
C ALA A 488 -0.38 10.15 28.25
N LYS A 489 -1.11 9.45 27.38
CA LYS A 489 -1.43 8.01 27.52
C LYS A 489 -0.37 7.10 26.89
N LYS A 490 0.80 7.63 26.50
CA LYS A 490 1.87 6.93 25.78
C LYS A 490 1.36 6.28 24.46
N ARG A 491 0.49 6.99 23.75
CA ARG A 491 -0.08 6.58 22.48
C ARG A 491 0.13 7.67 21.43
N ALA A 492 0.03 7.28 20.17
CA ALA A 492 -0.05 8.18 19.03
C ALA A 492 -1.31 7.88 18.22
N VAL A 493 -1.71 8.78 17.33
CA VAL A 493 -2.74 8.51 16.32
C VAL A 493 -2.08 8.15 14.99
N PRO A 494 -2.75 7.45 14.06
CA PRO A 494 -2.16 7.08 12.76
C PRO A 494 -1.58 8.26 11.98
N GLU A 495 -2.19 9.43 12.08
CA GLU A 495 -1.79 10.67 11.41
C GLU A 495 -0.46 11.23 11.92
N ASP A 496 -0.02 10.81 13.09
CA ASP A 496 1.30 11.17 13.66
C ASP A 496 2.44 10.36 13.04
N LEU A 497 2.13 9.19 12.45
CA LEU A 497 3.13 8.22 12.01
C LEU A 497 4.15 8.76 11.00
N PRO A 498 3.79 9.59 10.01
CA PRO A 498 4.79 10.13 9.09
C PRO A 498 5.85 10.97 9.79
N ALA A 499 5.44 11.85 10.70
CA ALA A 499 6.36 12.67 11.49
C ALA A 499 7.18 11.84 12.48
N LEU A 500 6.53 10.86 13.16
CA LEU A 500 7.21 9.94 14.06
C LEU A 500 8.24 9.06 13.34
N LEU A 501 7.96 8.64 12.10
CA LEU A 501 8.90 7.87 11.29
C LEU A 501 10.15 8.68 10.94
N LEU A 502 9.98 9.96 10.56
CA LEU A 502 11.09 10.87 10.29
C LEU A 502 11.91 11.16 11.56
N LEU A 503 11.26 11.42 12.68
CA LEU A 503 11.94 11.61 13.98
C LEU A 503 12.69 10.33 14.39
N ALA A 504 12.07 9.16 14.28
CA ALA A 504 12.71 7.88 14.60
C ALA A 504 13.91 7.60 13.70
N SER A 505 13.85 8.00 12.42
CA SER A 505 15.00 7.90 11.50
C SER A 505 16.18 8.74 11.98
N GLY A 506 15.94 9.98 12.42
CA GLY A 506 17.00 10.86 12.94
C GLY A 506 17.53 10.42 14.30
N LEU A 507 16.65 10.05 15.23
CA LEU A 507 17.02 9.64 16.59
C LEU A 507 17.77 8.31 16.64
N TYR A 508 17.26 7.29 15.96
CA TYR A 508 17.70 5.91 16.14
C TYR A 508 18.38 5.32 14.90
N GLY A 509 18.14 5.91 13.73
CA GLY A 509 18.40 5.27 12.46
C GLY A 509 17.43 4.11 12.19
N LEU A 510 16.94 4.03 10.99
CA LEU A 510 16.08 2.91 10.58
C LEU A 510 16.91 1.86 9.85
N LYS A 511 16.51 0.59 9.98
CA LYS A 511 17.13 -0.48 9.21
C LYS A 511 16.95 -0.22 7.73
N ARG A 512 18.03 -0.38 6.97
CA ARG A 512 17.95 -0.32 5.51
C ARG A 512 17.01 -1.41 5.01
N THR A 513 16.20 -1.06 4.05
CA THR A 513 15.30 -2.00 3.37
C THR A 513 15.86 -2.30 1.99
N ASP A 514 15.51 -3.46 1.49
CA ASP A 514 15.87 -3.94 0.15
C ASP A 514 14.76 -3.67 -0.89
N ILE A 515 13.76 -2.85 -0.54
CA ILE A 515 12.65 -2.48 -1.42
C ILE A 515 13.20 -1.68 -2.61
N LYS A 516 12.77 -2.07 -3.81
CA LYS A 516 13.17 -1.48 -5.10
C LYS A 516 12.04 -0.74 -5.81
N HIS A 517 10.79 -1.04 -5.48
CA HIS A 517 9.64 -0.33 -6.02
C HIS A 517 8.48 -0.34 -5.00
N VAL A 518 7.79 0.77 -4.90
CA VAL A 518 6.65 0.96 -3.98
C VAL A 518 5.39 1.27 -4.78
N VAL A 519 4.33 0.52 -4.54
CA VAL A 519 3.00 0.80 -5.09
C VAL A 519 2.08 1.22 -3.95
N ILE A 520 1.45 2.38 -4.08
CA ILE A 520 0.48 2.90 -3.12
C ILE A 520 -0.87 2.95 -3.80
N ASP A 521 -1.80 2.14 -3.34
CA ASP A 521 -3.20 2.21 -3.79
C ASP A 521 -4.02 3.11 -2.87
N GLU A 522 -5.12 3.66 -3.39
CA GLU A 522 -5.94 4.69 -2.73
C GLU A 522 -5.09 5.90 -2.29
N ALA A 523 -4.13 6.31 -3.14
CA ALA A 523 -3.14 7.33 -2.80
C ALA A 523 -3.75 8.71 -2.48
N GLN A 524 -5.02 8.98 -2.84
CA GLN A 524 -5.71 10.20 -2.44
C GLN A 524 -5.89 10.33 -0.91
N ASP A 525 -5.76 9.24 -0.15
CA ASP A 525 -5.85 9.25 1.32
C ASP A 525 -4.49 9.39 2.01
N VAL A 526 -3.41 9.44 1.23
CA VAL A 526 -2.04 9.51 1.75
C VAL A 526 -1.60 10.97 1.80
N SER A 527 -1.01 11.39 2.92
CA SER A 527 -0.51 12.77 3.03
C SER A 527 0.81 12.98 2.27
N PRO A 528 1.11 14.21 1.82
CA PRO A 528 2.41 14.53 1.20
C PRO A 528 3.61 14.18 2.10
N LEU A 529 3.49 14.41 3.42
CA LEU A 529 4.53 14.04 4.39
C LEU A 529 4.73 12.52 4.45
N GLN A 530 3.67 11.73 4.31
CA GLN A 530 3.76 10.26 4.31
C GLN A 530 4.52 9.76 3.10
N VAL A 531 4.24 10.27 1.89
CA VAL A 531 4.98 9.93 0.67
C VAL A 531 6.45 10.30 0.82
N ASN A 532 6.74 11.51 1.35
CA ASN A 532 8.09 11.94 1.62
C ASN A 532 8.82 11.04 2.62
N ALA A 533 8.17 10.65 3.72
CA ALA A 533 8.76 9.77 4.73
C ALA A 533 9.13 8.39 4.13
N LEU A 534 8.27 7.85 3.26
CA LEU A 534 8.57 6.62 2.52
C LEU A 534 9.77 6.79 1.59
N ARG A 535 9.82 7.89 0.84
CA ARG A 535 10.94 8.18 -0.07
C ARG A 535 12.26 8.31 0.68
N GLU A 536 12.26 8.94 1.85
CA GLU A 536 13.47 9.05 2.68
C GLU A 536 13.93 7.71 3.26
N VAL A 537 12.98 6.83 3.61
CA VAL A 537 13.28 5.48 4.11
C VAL A 537 13.87 4.60 3.01
N PHE A 538 13.24 4.59 1.83
CA PHE A 538 13.65 3.71 0.72
C PHE A 538 14.79 4.29 -0.12
N ARG A 539 14.97 5.62 -0.13
CA ARG A 539 16.05 6.34 -0.83
C ARG A 539 16.09 6.13 -2.35
N HIS A 540 14.92 5.99 -2.95
CA HIS A 540 14.73 5.93 -4.40
C HIS A 540 13.40 6.57 -4.80
N ASP A 541 13.24 6.85 -6.09
CA ASP A 541 12.06 7.51 -6.66
C ASP A 541 11.13 6.53 -7.42
N ALA A 542 11.39 5.22 -7.34
CA ALA A 542 10.61 4.17 -7.98
C ALA A 542 9.28 3.95 -7.24
N PHE A 543 8.30 4.82 -7.49
CA PHE A 543 6.98 4.84 -6.88
C PHE A 543 5.89 4.80 -7.94
N THR A 544 4.82 4.07 -7.65
CA THR A 544 3.56 4.13 -8.38
C THR A 544 2.45 4.45 -7.40
N LEU A 545 1.85 5.64 -7.53
CA LEU A 545 0.75 6.10 -6.70
C LEU A 545 -0.53 6.05 -7.52
N VAL A 546 -1.51 5.30 -7.07
CA VAL A 546 -2.76 5.08 -7.80
C VAL A 546 -3.92 5.57 -6.94
N GLY A 547 -4.77 6.43 -7.49
CA GLY A 547 -5.86 6.99 -6.70
C GLY A 547 -6.93 7.72 -7.52
N ASP A 548 -7.93 8.22 -6.81
CA ASP A 548 -9.00 9.06 -7.34
C ASP A 548 -9.22 10.24 -6.37
N LEU A 549 -8.78 11.43 -6.75
CA LEU A 549 -8.91 12.62 -5.92
C LEU A 549 -10.37 12.95 -5.54
N CYS A 550 -11.35 12.53 -6.35
CA CYS A 550 -12.77 12.67 -6.03
C CYS A 550 -13.21 11.76 -4.88
N GLN A 551 -12.54 10.63 -4.64
CA GLN A 551 -12.86 9.68 -3.57
C GLN A 551 -12.12 9.96 -2.24
N GLY A 552 -11.37 11.06 -2.14
CA GLY A 552 -10.70 11.48 -0.91
C GLY A 552 -11.69 12.00 0.12
N ILE A 553 -12.25 11.15 0.97
CA ILE A 553 -13.25 11.48 1.99
C ILE A 553 -12.66 11.72 3.38
N TYR A 554 -11.35 11.54 3.56
CA TYR A 554 -10.68 11.78 4.84
C TYR A 554 -10.24 13.25 5.03
N GLY A 555 -10.90 14.17 4.31
CA GLY A 555 -10.68 15.61 4.42
C GLY A 555 -9.39 16.07 3.75
N ASP A 556 -8.82 17.14 4.30
CA ASP A 556 -7.59 17.76 3.79
C ASP A 556 -6.30 17.07 4.28
N GLU A 557 -6.39 15.91 4.92
CA GLU A 557 -5.24 15.08 5.31
C GLU A 557 -4.53 14.50 4.08
N GLY A 558 -5.32 13.99 3.12
CA GLY A 558 -4.82 13.39 1.89
C GLY A 558 -4.43 14.40 0.82
N LEU A 559 -4.12 13.88 -0.37
CA LEU A 559 -3.78 14.68 -1.53
C LEU A 559 -5.01 15.46 -2.03
N ARG A 560 -4.82 16.76 -2.32
CA ARG A 560 -5.81 17.60 -2.99
C ARG A 560 -5.54 17.70 -4.47
N SER A 561 -4.27 17.59 -4.84
CA SER A 561 -3.77 17.61 -6.21
C SER A 561 -2.56 16.68 -6.28
N TRP A 562 -2.30 16.11 -7.43
CA TRP A 562 -1.05 15.38 -7.68
C TRP A 562 0.18 16.29 -7.66
N GLU A 563 -0.01 17.61 -7.76
CA GLU A 563 1.06 18.60 -7.59
C GLU A 563 1.59 18.66 -6.15
N ASP A 564 0.78 18.26 -5.15
CA ASP A 564 1.18 18.23 -3.74
C ASP A 564 2.38 17.29 -3.49
N ILE A 565 2.59 16.31 -4.37
CA ILE A 565 3.69 15.34 -4.31
C ILE A 565 4.71 15.53 -5.44
N GLY A 566 4.69 16.67 -6.13
CA GLY A 566 5.57 17.00 -7.24
C GLY A 566 7.05 17.16 -6.84
N GLN A 567 7.73 18.14 -7.39
CA GLN A 567 9.18 18.36 -7.25
C GLN A 567 9.72 18.42 -5.81
N GLY A 568 8.88 18.70 -4.82
CA GLY A 568 9.31 18.77 -3.40
C GLY A 568 9.67 17.42 -2.78
N ILE A 569 9.20 16.29 -3.33
CA ILE A 569 9.40 14.93 -2.78
C ILE A 569 10.38 14.14 -3.63
N PHE A 570 10.10 14.00 -4.93
CA PHE A 570 10.95 13.26 -5.86
C PHE A 570 12.00 14.17 -6.51
N GLY A 571 13.08 13.58 -7.01
CA GLY A 571 14.13 14.33 -7.73
C GLY A 571 13.64 14.96 -9.03
N GLN A 572 12.52 14.45 -9.56
CA GLN A 572 11.80 14.99 -10.71
C GLN A 572 10.29 14.94 -10.48
N SER A 573 9.53 15.78 -11.19
CA SER A 573 8.06 15.72 -11.11
C SER A 573 7.57 14.36 -11.61
N PRO A 574 6.66 13.69 -10.89
CA PRO A 574 6.05 12.44 -11.36
C PRO A 574 5.22 12.69 -12.60
N GLU A 575 5.21 11.72 -13.50
CA GLU A 575 4.22 11.67 -14.59
C GLU A 575 2.83 11.46 -14.01
N VAL A 576 1.84 12.20 -14.50
CA VAL A 576 0.44 12.05 -14.09
C VAL A 576 -0.35 11.42 -15.23
N ALA A 577 -0.44 10.09 -15.22
CA ALA A 577 -1.27 9.35 -16.16
C ALA A 577 -2.75 9.42 -15.75
N ARG A 578 -3.65 9.53 -16.73
CA ARG A 578 -5.08 9.60 -16.50
C ARG A 578 -5.79 8.41 -17.10
N LEU A 579 -6.58 7.71 -16.29
CA LEU A 579 -7.50 6.68 -16.70
C LEU A 579 -8.89 7.30 -16.72
N SER A 580 -9.28 7.72 -17.90
CA SER A 580 -10.51 8.50 -18.11
C SER A 580 -11.75 7.62 -18.30
N THR A 581 -11.57 6.33 -18.63
CA THR A 581 -12.67 5.44 -18.98
C THR A 581 -13.11 4.60 -17.76
N ALA A 582 -14.41 4.66 -17.45
CA ALA A 582 -15.03 3.83 -16.41
C ALA A 582 -15.67 2.59 -17.05
N TYR A 583 -15.17 1.41 -16.71
CA TYR A 583 -15.59 0.13 -17.31
C TYR A 583 -16.62 -0.62 -16.46
N ARG A 584 -16.79 -0.25 -15.20
CA ARG A 584 -17.43 -1.07 -14.18
C ARG A 584 -18.93 -0.78 -14.04
N SER A 585 -19.28 0.46 -13.79
CA SER A 585 -20.67 0.89 -13.58
C SER A 585 -21.33 1.28 -14.91
N THR A 586 -22.67 1.31 -14.93
CA THR A 586 -23.41 1.75 -16.13
C THR A 586 -23.27 3.25 -16.35
N VAL A 587 -23.54 3.70 -17.59
CA VAL A 587 -23.50 5.12 -18.00
C VAL A 587 -24.36 5.95 -17.06
N GLU A 588 -25.58 5.49 -16.79
CA GLU A 588 -26.59 6.22 -16.01
C GLU A 588 -26.16 6.40 -14.55
N ILE A 589 -25.48 5.41 -13.96
CA ILE A 589 -24.94 5.52 -12.61
C ILE A 589 -23.77 6.52 -12.58
N MET A 590 -22.89 6.48 -13.57
CA MET A 590 -21.74 7.39 -13.64
C MET A 590 -22.18 8.84 -13.90
N GLU A 591 -23.20 9.08 -14.71
CA GLU A 591 -23.77 10.41 -14.90
C GLU A 591 -24.27 11.02 -13.60
N VAL A 592 -24.94 10.24 -12.74
CA VAL A 592 -25.34 10.70 -11.40
C VAL A 592 -24.11 11.03 -10.55
N ALA A 593 -23.09 10.15 -10.52
CA ALA A 593 -21.89 10.38 -9.75
C ALA A 593 -21.16 11.68 -10.17
N PHE A 594 -21.09 11.96 -11.48
CA PHE A 594 -20.47 13.20 -11.98
C PHE A 594 -21.31 14.43 -11.68
N SER A 595 -22.63 14.34 -11.81
CA SER A 595 -23.52 15.44 -11.46
C SER A 595 -23.34 15.87 -10.01
N VAL A 596 -23.20 14.92 -9.09
CA VAL A 596 -22.90 15.17 -7.66
C VAL A 596 -21.63 16.00 -7.48
N MET A 597 -20.56 15.67 -8.22
CA MET A 597 -19.28 16.39 -8.15
C MET A 597 -19.28 17.73 -8.89
N GLY A 598 -20.21 17.94 -9.80
CA GLY A 598 -20.31 19.18 -10.60
C GLY A 598 -20.48 20.44 -9.75
N ARG A 599 -21.10 20.35 -8.58
CA ARG A 599 -21.28 21.46 -7.62
C ARG A 599 -20.02 21.76 -6.81
N HIS A 600 -19.14 20.76 -6.65
CA HIS A 600 -17.91 20.86 -5.86
C HIS A 600 -16.71 20.27 -6.63
N PRO A 601 -16.29 20.91 -7.72
CA PRO A 601 -15.25 20.36 -8.59
C PRO A 601 -13.93 20.14 -7.85
N VAL A 602 -13.25 19.05 -8.19
CA VAL A 602 -11.92 18.72 -7.69
C VAL A 602 -10.90 18.97 -8.79
N LEU A 603 -9.90 19.80 -8.49
CA LEU A 603 -8.81 20.12 -9.42
C LEU A 603 -8.05 18.84 -9.81
N GLY A 604 -7.82 18.67 -11.12
CA GLY A 604 -7.03 17.54 -11.64
C GLY A 604 -7.79 16.22 -11.78
N ALA A 605 -9.04 16.12 -11.33
CA ALA A 605 -9.79 14.87 -11.34
C ALA A 605 -10.22 14.39 -12.75
N GLY A 606 -10.32 15.29 -13.72
CA GLY A 606 -10.76 14.96 -15.08
C GLY A 606 -12.24 14.57 -15.14
N ILE A 607 -12.79 14.57 -16.36
CA ILE A 607 -14.16 14.08 -16.63
C ILE A 607 -14.02 12.64 -17.14
N ALA A 608 -14.71 11.68 -16.50
CA ALA A 608 -14.73 10.31 -16.95
C ALA A 608 -15.56 10.18 -18.24
N LYS A 609 -15.11 9.29 -19.10
CA LYS A 609 -15.90 8.81 -20.24
C LYS A 609 -16.47 7.45 -19.82
N PRO A 610 -17.78 7.30 -19.59
CA PRO A 610 -18.33 5.98 -19.33
C PRO A 610 -18.22 5.12 -20.60
N VAL A 611 -17.86 3.86 -20.43
CA VAL A 611 -18.03 2.86 -21.50
C VAL A 611 -19.52 2.71 -21.77
N LEU A 612 -19.90 2.49 -23.03
CA LEU A 612 -21.28 2.36 -23.49
C LEU A 612 -22.02 1.13 -22.92
N ARG A 613 -21.92 0.91 -21.61
CA ARG A 613 -22.68 -0.10 -20.88
C ARG A 613 -23.89 0.58 -20.27
N HIS A 614 -25.04 0.44 -20.92
CA HIS A 614 -26.29 0.99 -20.46
C HIS A 614 -27.00 0.08 -19.44
N GLY A 615 -27.69 0.70 -18.48
CA GLY A 615 -28.50 0.04 -17.47
C GLY A 615 -29.77 0.82 -17.14
N LYS A 616 -30.46 0.40 -16.08
CA LYS A 616 -31.61 1.18 -15.58
C LYS A 616 -31.09 2.46 -14.92
N LYS A 617 -31.81 3.57 -15.11
CA LYS A 617 -31.53 4.84 -14.44
C LYS A 617 -31.60 4.68 -12.92
N PRO A 618 -30.71 5.34 -12.18
CA PRO A 618 -30.86 5.47 -10.74
C PRO A 618 -32.20 6.07 -10.35
N THR A 619 -32.79 5.59 -9.25
CA THR A 619 -34.11 6.04 -8.81
C THR A 619 -34.04 6.80 -7.48
N LEU A 620 -34.94 7.77 -7.28
CA LEU A 620 -35.10 8.51 -6.03
C LEU A 620 -36.57 8.38 -5.55
N ALA A 621 -36.73 7.77 -4.38
CA ALA A 621 -38.01 7.67 -3.71
C ALA A 621 -38.08 8.66 -2.54
N VAL A 622 -39.10 9.52 -2.51
CA VAL A 622 -39.37 10.43 -1.42
C VAL A 622 -40.59 9.89 -0.64
N ALA A 623 -40.34 9.39 0.54
CA ALA A 623 -41.37 8.76 1.38
C ALA A 623 -42.05 9.79 2.33
N ALA A 624 -43.28 9.57 2.66
CA ALA A 624 -44.01 10.41 3.61
C ALA A 624 -43.52 10.20 5.06
N THR A 625 -43.17 8.95 5.41
CA THR A 625 -42.72 8.60 6.75
C THR A 625 -41.44 7.70 6.68
N ASP A 626 -40.75 7.61 7.80
CA ASP A 626 -39.62 6.71 7.95
C ASP A 626 -40.02 5.23 7.74
N ARG A 627 -41.21 4.85 8.17
CA ARG A 627 -41.76 3.50 7.96
C ARG A 627 -41.93 3.20 6.47
N ASP A 628 -42.47 4.16 5.70
CA ASP A 628 -42.71 3.99 4.26
C ASP A 628 -41.36 3.92 3.51
N ARG A 629 -40.41 4.75 3.91
CA ARG A 629 -39.02 4.71 3.38
C ARG A 629 -38.38 3.33 3.55
N VAL A 630 -38.43 2.77 4.77
CA VAL A 630 -37.91 1.46 5.09
C VAL A 630 -38.64 0.36 4.30
N ALA A 631 -39.99 0.41 4.26
CA ALA A 631 -40.77 -0.54 3.47
C ALA A 631 -40.45 -0.46 1.97
N GLY A 632 -40.23 0.74 1.42
CA GLY A 632 -39.79 0.94 0.05
C GLY A 632 -38.40 0.34 -0.26
N ILE A 633 -37.47 0.47 0.66
CA ILE A 633 -36.15 -0.15 0.55
C ILE A 633 -36.25 -1.68 0.55
N ILE A 634 -37.03 -2.25 1.48
CA ILE A 634 -37.25 -3.70 1.58
C ILE A 634 -37.81 -4.25 0.27
N ARG A 635 -38.91 -3.62 -0.27
CA ARG A 635 -39.46 -4.01 -1.57
C ARG A 635 -38.46 -3.96 -2.70
N THR A 636 -37.60 -2.94 -2.72
CA THR A 636 -36.55 -2.80 -3.72
C THR A 636 -35.53 -3.93 -3.63
N VAL A 637 -35.01 -4.22 -2.44
CA VAL A 637 -34.04 -5.31 -2.21
C VAL A 637 -34.64 -6.66 -2.58
N GLN A 638 -35.89 -6.92 -2.21
CA GLN A 638 -36.62 -8.16 -2.63
C GLN A 638 -36.75 -8.23 -4.17
N GLY A 639 -37.01 -7.10 -4.83
CA GLY A 639 -37.04 -7.01 -6.28
C GLY A 639 -35.69 -7.39 -6.92
N TRP A 640 -34.60 -6.85 -6.40
CA TRP A 640 -33.25 -7.13 -6.86
C TRP A 640 -32.86 -8.59 -6.64
N LEU A 641 -33.22 -9.18 -5.50
CA LEU A 641 -33.03 -10.62 -5.25
C LEU A 641 -33.78 -11.50 -6.25
N ARG A 642 -35.02 -11.12 -6.63
CA ARG A 642 -35.79 -11.82 -7.68
C ARG A 642 -35.20 -11.64 -9.06
N GLU A 643 -34.55 -10.50 -9.36
CA GLU A 643 -33.78 -10.26 -10.58
C GLU A 643 -32.46 -11.07 -10.63
N GLY A 644 -32.08 -11.77 -9.53
CA GLY A 644 -30.90 -12.62 -9.46
C GLY A 644 -29.61 -11.95 -9.02
N TYR A 645 -29.66 -10.71 -8.51
CA TYR A 645 -28.47 -10.03 -7.97
C TYR A 645 -28.05 -10.66 -6.63
N ALA A 646 -26.73 -10.87 -6.50
CA ALA A 646 -26.15 -11.56 -5.36
C ALA A 646 -25.48 -10.65 -4.34
N GLY A 647 -24.94 -9.48 -4.77
CA GLY A 647 -24.26 -8.53 -3.91
C GLY A 647 -25.09 -7.25 -3.73
N ILE A 648 -25.82 -7.11 -2.63
CA ILE A 648 -26.72 -5.96 -2.41
C ILE A 648 -26.29 -5.24 -1.14
N ALA A 649 -26.01 -3.91 -1.24
CA ALA A 649 -25.77 -3.07 -0.08
C ALA A 649 -26.94 -2.13 0.20
N VAL A 650 -27.33 -2.04 1.46
CA VAL A 650 -28.24 -1.02 1.98
C VAL A 650 -27.45 -0.13 2.93
N ILE A 651 -27.30 1.13 2.58
CA ILE A 651 -26.36 2.04 3.22
C ILE A 651 -27.13 3.13 3.95
N ALA A 652 -26.80 3.34 5.24
CA ALA A 652 -27.24 4.47 6.03
C ALA A 652 -26.04 5.35 6.42
N LYS A 653 -26.22 6.63 6.73
CA LYS A 653 -25.14 7.54 7.07
C LYS A 653 -24.31 7.07 8.27
N THR A 654 -24.98 6.55 9.31
CA THR A 654 -24.34 6.24 10.60
C THR A 654 -24.57 4.79 11.01
N GLU A 655 -23.67 4.22 11.84
CA GLU A 655 -23.83 2.86 12.38
C GLU A 655 -25.16 2.69 13.14
N LYS A 656 -25.57 3.70 13.92
CA LYS A 656 -26.84 3.68 14.64
C LYS A 656 -28.04 3.55 13.67
N ALA A 657 -28.03 4.32 12.58
CA ALA A 657 -29.07 4.26 11.56
C ALA A 657 -29.01 2.91 10.80
N ALA A 658 -27.83 2.43 10.45
CA ALA A 658 -27.65 1.14 9.79
C ALA A 658 -28.15 -0.03 10.66
N ARG A 659 -27.86 -0.01 11.95
CA ARG A 659 -28.34 -1.02 12.91
C ARG A 659 -29.88 -1.02 13.02
N ALA A 660 -30.51 0.16 13.13
CA ALA A 660 -31.97 0.27 13.16
C ALA A 660 -32.59 -0.24 11.84
N LEU A 661 -31.98 0.14 10.70
CA LEU A 661 -32.43 -0.32 9.39
C LEU A 661 -32.30 -1.84 9.24
N HIS A 662 -31.16 -2.42 9.68
CA HIS A 662 -30.95 -3.86 9.66
C HIS A 662 -32.03 -4.62 10.46
N GLN A 663 -32.37 -4.13 11.65
CA GLN A 663 -33.46 -4.74 12.48
C GLN A 663 -34.82 -4.80 11.77
N ALA A 664 -35.07 -3.84 10.89
CA ALA A 664 -36.28 -3.86 10.06
C ALA A 664 -36.12 -4.79 8.85
N VAL A 665 -34.99 -4.69 8.14
CA VAL A 665 -34.71 -5.49 6.93
C VAL A 665 -34.64 -6.98 7.22
N VAL A 666 -34.02 -7.41 8.31
CA VAL A 666 -33.83 -8.83 8.65
C VAL A 666 -35.15 -9.56 8.94
N ARG A 667 -36.21 -8.84 9.33
CA ARG A 667 -37.55 -9.42 9.56
C ARG A 667 -38.20 -9.94 8.27
N GLU A 668 -37.93 -9.24 7.16
CA GLU A 668 -38.49 -9.55 5.84
C GLU A 668 -37.49 -10.25 4.92
N ILE A 669 -36.19 -10.12 5.23
CA ILE A 669 -35.06 -10.70 4.48
C ILE A 669 -34.12 -11.33 5.50
N PRO A 670 -34.38 -12.58 5.98
CA PRO A 670 -33.64 -13.19 7.08
C PRO A 670 -32.14 -13.39 6.82
N GLN A 671 -31.72 -13.46 5.55
CA GLN A 671 -30.31 -13.58 5.15
C GLN A 671 -29.55 -12.23 5.17
N ALA A 672 -30.21 -11.10 5.48
CA ALA A 672 -29.55 -9.81 5.57
C ALA A 672 -28.57 -9.78 6.76
N ARG A 673 -27.37 -9.26 6.52
CA ARG A 673 -26.31 -9.15 7.54
C ARG A 673 -26.04 -7.69 7.87
N HIS A 674 -25.85 -7.40 9.15
CA HIS A 674 -25.30 -6.11 9.58
C HIS A 674 -23.78 -6.18 9.53
N VAL A 675 -23.16 -5.36 8.71
CA VAL A 675 -21.69 -5.29 8.57
C VAL A 675 -21.16 -4.17 9.46
N THR A 676 -20.16 -4.50 10.27
CA THR A 676 -19.49 -3.58 11.20
C THR A 676 -17.99 -3.54 10.96
N GLN A 677 -17.29 -2.60 11.56
CA GLN A 677 -15.85 -2.38 11.34
C GLN A 677 -14.93 -3.53 11.78
N GLY A 678 -15.44 -4.56 12.46
CA GLY A 678 -14.67 -5.72 12.91
C GLY A 678 -14.84 -6.96 12.05
N ASP A 679 -15.65 -6.89 11.00
CA ASP A 679 -15.92 -8.07 10.17
C ASP A 679 -14.80 -8.29 9.15
N ASP A 680 -14.22 -9.51 9.16
CA ASP A 680 -13.05 -9.87 8.34
C ASP A 680 -13.39 -10.45 6.95
N CYS A 681 -14.67 -10.75 6.65
CA CYS A 681 -15.09 -11.37 5.41
C CYS A 681 -16.23 -10.64 4.72
N PHE A 682 -16.04 -10.32 3.45
CA PHE A 682 -17.08 -9.91 2.49
C PHE A 682 -17.62 -11.16 1.79
N GLU A 683 -18.67 -11.74 2.31
CA GLU A 683 -19.48 -12.75 1.61
C GLU A 683 -20.65 -12.03 0.93
N GLY A 684 -21.00 -12.41 -0.30
CA GLY A 684 -22.16 -11.86 -1.03
C GLY A 684 -23.46 -11.90 -0.21
N GLY A 685 -24.56 -11.48 -0.78
CA GLY A 685 -25.86 -11.41 -0.12
C GLY A 685 -26.30 -9.98 0.18
N VAL A 686 -27.31 -9.84 1.02
CA VAL A 686 -27.83 -8.53 1.45
C VAL A 686 -27.06 -8.04 2.67
N GLN A 687 -26.43 -6.87 2.54
CA GLN A 687 -25.58 -6.28 3.58
C GLN A 687 -26.14 -4.91 3.96
N VAL A 688 -26.30 -4.66 5.24
CA VAL A 688 -26.72 -3.36 5.77
C VAL A 688 -25.52 -2.78 6.53
N MET A 689 -25.09 -1.56 6.17
CA MET A 689 -23.89 -0.95 6.72
C MET A 689 -23.98 0.58 6.76
N ASP A 690 -23.06 1.19 7.47
CA ASP A 690 -22.92 2.65 7.44
C ASP A 690 -21.99 3.13 6.30
N ALA A 691 -22.15 4.42 5.96
CA ALA A 691 -21.43 5.04 4.85
C ALA A 691 -19.89 5.06 5.03
N SER A 692 -19.38 4.87 6.24
CA SER A 692 -17.92 4.86 6.47
C SER A 692 -17.26 3.56 6.02
N LEU A 693 -18.01 2.49 5.87
CA LEU A 693 -17.50 1.16 5.52
C LEU A 693 -17.48 0.89 4.02
N VAL A 694 -18.18 1.68 3.22
CA VAL A 694 -18.39 1.39 1.79
C VAL A 694 -17.17 1.65 0.89
N LYS A 695 -16.18 2.40 1.39
CA LYS A 695 -15.00 2.73 0.60
C LYS A 695 -14.17 1.49 0.27
N GLY A 696 -13.82 1.34 -1.01
CA GLY A 696 -13.09 0.17 -1.52
C GLY A 696 -13.95 -1.08 -1.77
N LEU A 697 -15.25 -1.05 -1.42
CA LEU A 697 -16.17 -2.15 -1.64
C LEU A 697 -17.00 -1.95 -2.90
N GLU A 698 -17.59 -3.03 -3.41
CA GLU A 698 -18.37 -3.05 -4.63
C GLU A 698 -19.53 -4.01 -4.51
N PHE A 699 -20.66 -3.62 -5.10
CA PHE A 699 -21.92 -4.33 -4.99
C PHE A 699 -22.63 -4.36 -6.33
N ASP A 700 -23.42 -5.39 -6.59
CA ASP A 700 -24.29 -5.40 -7.76
C ASP A 700 -25.29 -4.26 -7.69
N CYS A 701 -25.89 -4.06 -6.51
CA CYS A 701 -26.91 -3.06 -6.25
C CYS A 701 -26.65 -2.31 -4.96
N VAL A 702 -26.94 -1.00 -4.94
CA VAL A 702 -26.84 -0.15 -3.76
C VAL A 702 -28.13 0.63 -3.53
N ALA A 703 -28.64 0.61 -2.29
CA ALA A 703 -29.69 1.49 -1.82
C ALA A 703 -29.15 2.42 -0.72
N VAL A 704 -29.17 3.73 -0.95
CA VAL A 704 -28.87 4.76 0.05
C VAL A 704 -30.15 5.14 0.76
N SER A 705 -30.22 4.86 2.06
CA SER A 705 -31.50 4.85 2.79
C SER A 705 -31.96 6.20 3.29
N ASP A 706 -31.06 7.15 3.47
CA ASP A 706 -31.28 8.42 4.16
C ASP A 706 -30.74 9.62 3.37
N ALA A 707 -31.04 9.66 2.06
CA ALA A 707 -30.50 10.63 1.11
C ALA A 707 -31.22 12.00 1.18
N ASP A 708 -31.45 12.54 2.38
CA ASP A 708 -32.12 13.84 2.61
C ASP A 708 -31.10 14.98 2.85
N ALA A 709 -31.59 16.22 2.72
CA ALA A 709 -30.80 17.44 2.83
C ALA A 709 -30.26 17.70 4.26
N LEU A 710 -30.90 17.20 5.29
CA LEU A 710 -30.46 17.34 6.68
C LEU A 710 -29.36 16.33 7.00
N THR A 711 -29.51 15.12 6.48
CA THR A 711 -28.53 14.04 6.64
C THR A 711 -27.25 14.32 5.86
N TYR A 712 -27.35 14.86 4.64
CA TYR A 712 -26.23 15.18 3.77
C TYR A 712 -26.28 16.65 3.32
N PRO A 713 -25.80 17.59 4.15
CA PRO A 713 -25.72 19.01 3.81
C PRO A 713 -24.92 19.29 2.53
N ASP A 714 -25.24 20.41 1.85
CA ASP A 714 -24.54 20.84 0.63
C ASP A 714 -23.12 21.35 0.93
N GLU A 715 -22.20 20.42 1.17
CA GLU A 715 -20.80 20.66 1.49
C GLU A 715 -19.90 19.72 0.69
N ARG A 716 -18.68 20.17 0.38
CA ARG A 716 -17.70 19.40 -0.38
C ARG A 716 -17.40 18.02 0.21
N PHE A 717 -17.37 17.91 1.55
CA PHE A 717 -17.17 16.64 2.26
C PHE A 717 -18.28 15.64 1.90
N TYR A 718 -19.55 16.07 1.97
CA TYR A 718 -20.68 15.21 1.64
C TYR A 718 -20.82 14.95 0.15
N ALA A 719 -20.43 15.90 -0.73
CA ALA A 719 -20.36 15.65 -2.16
C ALA A 719 -19.41 14.52 -2.50
N LYS A 720 -18.20 14.51 -1.92
CA LYS A 720 -17.23 13.41 -2.08
C LYS A 720 -17.78 12.08 -1.54
N LEU A 721 -18.44 12.10 -0.38
CA LEU A 721 -19.06 10.90 0.18
C LEU A 721 -20.16 10.37 -0.74
N PHE A 722 -21.04 11.25 -1.23
CA PHE A 722 -22.07 10.85 -2.21
C PHE A 722 -21.47 10.29 -3.49
N TYR A 723 -20.39 10.89 -4.02
CA TYR A 723 -19.66 10.34 -5.15
C TYR A 723 -19.17 8.92 -4.88
N VAL A 724 -18.61 8.68 -3.67
CA VAL A 724 -18.21 7.32 -3.28
C VAL A 724 -19.41 6.39 -3.27
N LEU A 725 -20.55 6.79 -2.65
CA LEU A 725 -21.78 5.99 -2.61
C LEU A 725 -22.32 5.66 -4.01
N CYS A 726 -22.34 6.66 -4.91
CA CYS A 726 -22.79 6.50 -6.30
C CYS A 726 -21.91 5.56 -7.11
N THR A 727 -20.61 5.45 -6.78
CA THR A 727 -19.66 4.65 -7.52
C THR A 727 -19.45 3.23 -6.98
N ARG A 728 -20.25 2.81 -5.98
CA ARG A 728 -20.20 1.44 -5.42
C ARG A 728 -21.03 0.43 -6.21
N PRO A 729 -22.23 0.79 -6.79
CA PRO A 729 -23.04 -0.16 -7.53
C PRO A 729 -22.51 -0.42 -8.94
N LEU A 730 -22.67 -1.68 -9.38
CA LEU A 730 -22.37 -2.13 -10.73
C LEU A 730 -23.59 -1.98 -11.66
N HIS A 731 -24.79 -2.26 -11.15
CA HIS A 731 -26.00 -2.42 -11.97
C HIS A 731 -27.19 -1.56 -11.57
N ARG A 732 -27.41 -1.32 -10.25
CA ARG A 732 -28.59 -0.63 -9.73
C ARG A 732 -28.22 0.33 -8.61
N LEU A 733 -28.79 1.52 -8.66
CA LEU A 733 -28.66 2.53 -7.62
C LEU A 733 -30.02 3.10 -7.26
N LYS A 734 -30.33 3.11 -5.98
CA LYS A 734 -31.54 3.74 -5.45
C LYS A 734 -31.20 4.68 -4.31
N PHE A 735 -31.83 5.84 -4.31
CA PHE A 735 -31.86 6.78 -3.19
C PHE A 735 -33.27 6.76 -2.56
N ALA A 736 -33.32 6.82 -1.25
CA ALA A 736 -34.57 6.96 -0.51
C ALA A 736 -34.39 8.04 0.57
N CYS A 737 -35.40 8.88 0.77
CA CYS A 737 -35.37 9.91 1.80
C CYS A 737 -36.78 10.16 2.35
N VAL A 738 -36.81 10.89 3.47
CA VAL A 738 -38.04 11.49 4.00
C VAL A 738 -37.87 13.00 3.96
N GLY A 739 -38.81 13.73 3.42
CA GLY A 739 -38.72 15.18 3.26
C GLY A 739 -37.89 15.62 2.03
N GLU A 740 -37.11 16.69 2.18
CA GLU A 740 -36.35 17.28 1.09
C GLU A 740 -35.14 16.41 0.72
N PRO A 741 -34.98 15.96 -0.55
CA PRO A 741 -33.82 15.22 -0.98
C PRO A 741 -32.52 16.03 -0.84
N ALA A 742 -31.41 15.34 -0.66
CA ALA A 742 -30.09 15.96 -0.61
C ALA A 742 -29.82 16.80 -1.88
N ARG A 743 -29.35 18.03 -1.70
CA ARG A 743 -29.10 18.97 -2.82
C ARG A 743 -28.10 18.45 -3.83
N HIS A 744 -27.26 17.50 -3.44
CA HIS A 744 -26.35 16.79 -4.34
C HIS A 744 -27.09 16.06 -5.47
N LEU A 745 -28.38 15.72 -5.30
CA LEU A 745 -29.23 15.05 -6.29
C LEU A 745 -30.12 16.00 -7.10
N GLU A 746 -30.06 17.32 -6.86
CA GLU A 746 -30.97 18.30 -7.46
C GLU A 746 -30.92 18.30 -9.00
N ASN A 747 -29.70 18.24 -9.58
CA ASN A 747 -29.47 18.21 -11.03
C ASN A 747 -29.03 16.83 -11.53
N ALA A 748 -29.07 15.81 -10.66
CA ALA A 748 -28.68 14.47 -11.04
C ALA A 748 -29.75 13.80 -11.92
N PRO A 749 -29.36 13.03 -12.95
CA PRO A 749 -30.30 12.36 -13.86
C PRO A 749 -30.93 11.12 -13.21
N VAL A 750 -31.63 11.33 -12.08
CA VAL A 750 -32.35 10.30 -11.34
C VAL A 750 -33.83 10.28 -11.73
N GLU A 751 -34.41 9.07 -11.83
CA GLU A 751 -35.82 8.88 -12.03
C GLU A 751 -36.55 8.99 -10.68
N ARG A 752 -37.51 9.95 -10.56
CA ARG A 752 -38.28 10.11 -9.33
C ARG A 752 -39.44 9.11 -9.33
N GLU A 753 -39.44 8.24 -8.32
CA GLU A 753 -40.58 7.33 -8.09
C GLU A 753 -41.71 8.12 -7.45
N ASN A 754 -42.83 8.28 -8.15
CA ASN A 754 -44.05 8.82 -7.56
C ASN A 754 -44.68 7.75 -6.68
N GLU A 755 -45.09 8.10 -5.45
CA GLU A 755 -45.77 7.18 -4.51
C GLU A 755 -47.19 6.78 -4.96
N GLU A 756 -47.66 7.12 -6.16
CA GLU A 756 -48.95 6.70 -6.72
C GLU A 756 -48.82 5.37 -7.49
N GLY A 757 -48.35 4.34 -6.84
CA GLY A 757 -48.28 3.00 -7.42
C GLY A 757 -48.35 1.94 -6.32
N ARG A 758 -49.56 1.52 -5.97
CA ARG A 758 -49.95 0.43 -5.05
C ARG A 758 -49.07 -0.81 -5.05
#